data_810703f0417a54e2725b8e980239de7b
#
_entry.id   810703f0417a54e2725b8e980239de7b
#
_cell.length_a   1.000
_cell.length_b   1.000
_cell.length_c   1.000
_cell.angle_alpha   90.00
_cell.angle_beta   90.00
_cell.angle_gamma   90.00
#
_symmetry.space_group_name_H-M   'P 1'
#
loop_
_entity.id
_entity.type
_entity.pdbx_description
1 polymer ?
#
loop_
_entity_poly.entity_id
_entity_poly.type
_entity_poly.pdbx_seq_one_letter_code
_entity_poly.pdbx_strand_id
1 'polypeptide(L)'
;MKIDFKKIINIKTKSELKKFQLDKPIYNLNYLFHYLIILDNLSGLKLYKFPIYIVNSDELNGFHLAAKENHLEILEYLIDNYPDYIYNRNKHREAFTNFLQFEEFSRLIKKYPKLDWNDLIINGSPKPHTILKAILTNLNFKELNNFISIFTIKPDIHIQFLFSIMYNYLINQKQKIKILEKYSDEEINIKNNMNEGLIFISIEKDEEELFDYLLKRNIDLDYYTLIHTDNPLRYAIYIDLLSNRFKYSKKILEKVKINNPQFYHDLNKYADNIAHSLIYSRMNRNKQVLSAKNVKSQNYVIDFEILKLVDNYSWNQNNIEKKTPLNLITNLDFDIYSNLFNGNKIQISPRVFDIIEADNKDLDKHPNLIKWIKLFKSLPKYKEEYESINMKEDKYSHYNLFRSSFKDVGIFLIYLIDTYKDLLIPNMNSYLLNNLIFEDTFPFLDNLISKEPVFPWVISYYSPNEYHIHPYLNNIINGFRRDGTKKFAAVFISLFNETFSHVNILIYDFKNMTIERFEPYGNTNFIDNLLDEVLEEELTWNTGLKYLRTGDFLPWAGFQTISDENNLGNIKSGDIGGFCLAWCLWYLETKLKNPNIDSKTLVTKLIHKITKLDIKFSEYIRNYANKINEKRIQYLEELGIDKKIISDINVSNIKIANYLIQKFNSLETN
;
A
#
# COMPACT_ATOMS: atom_id res chain seq x y z
N MET A 1 -25.33 20.80 43.10
CA MET A 1 -26.73 21.21 42.87
C MET A 1 -27.43 20.06 42.16
N LYS A 2 -28.53 19.50 42.72
CA LYS A 2 -29.30 18.46 42.01
C LYS A 2 -30.04 19.13 40.85
N ILE A 3 -29.80 18.73 39.63
CA ILE A 3 -30.50 19.24 38.45
C ILE A 3 -31.94 18.72 38.49
N ASP A 4 -32.91 19.64 38.49
CA ASP A 4 -34.33 19.29 38.41
C ASP A 4 -34.75 19.23 36.92
N PHE A 5 -34.53 18.08 36.30
CA PHE A 5 -34.84 17.84 34.86
C PHE A 5 -36.34 18.10 34.57
N LYS A 6 -37.26 17.86 35.55
CA LYS A 6 -38.69 18.15 35.38
C LYS A 6 -38.97 19.63 35.15
N LYS A 7 -38.18 20.52 35.78
CA LYS A 7 -38.32 21.95 35.54
C LYS A 7 -37.83 22.36 34.16
N ILE A 8 -36.77 21.72 33.66
CA ILE A 8 -36.19 22.02 32.33
C ILE A 8 -37.13 21.54 31.21
N ILE A 9 -37.71 20.34 31.33
CA ILE A 9 -38.64 19.78 30.35
C ILE A 9 -39.88 20.66 30.21
N ASN A 10 -40.31 21.29 31.29
CA ASN A 10 -41.55 22.08 31.34
C ASN A 10 -41.35 23.57 31.01
N ILE A 11 -40.19 24.02 30.56
CA ILE A 11 -39.99 25.42 30.15
C ILE A 11 -40.79 25.69 28.87
N LYS A 12 -41.83 26.50 28.96
CA LYS A 12 -42.69 26.94 27.86
C LYS A 12 -42.83 28.45 27.77
N THR A 13 -42.38 29.19 28.81
CA THR A 13 -42.51 30.63 28.89
C THR A 13 -41.18 31.33 29.23
N LYS A 14 -41.06 32.62 28.87
CA LYS A 14 -39.91 33.44 29.23
C LYS A 14 -39.70 33.57 30.73
N SER A 15 -40.77 33.53 31.51
CA SER A 15 -40.71 33.64 32.98
C SER A 15 -40.12 32.39 33.62
N GLU A 16 -40.40 31.22 33.07
CA GLU A 16 -39.79 29.95 33.48
C GLU A 16 -38.30 29.88 33.09
N LEU A 17 -37.96 30.34 31.88
CA LEU A 17 -36.59 30.41 31.40
C LEU A 17 -35.72 31.33 32.28
N LYS A 18 -36.24 32.47 32.70
CA LYS A 18 -35.53 33.44 33.56
C LYS A 18 -35.15 32.90 34.94
N LYS A 19 -35.72 31.79 35.39
CA LYS A 19 -35.36 31.14 36.66
C LYS A 19 -34.01 30.45 36.62
N PHE A 20 -33.38 30.32 35.42
CA PHE A 20 -32.09 29.71 35.23
C PHE A 20 -31.04 30.76 34.88
N GLN A 21 -29.80 30.51 35.29
CA GLN A 21 -28.66 31.31 34.86
C GLN A 21 -28.27 30.87 33.45
N LEU A 22 -28.50 31.71 32.46
CA LEU A 22 -28.37 31.37 31.05
C LEU A 22 -26.92 31.40 30.57
N ASP A 23 -26.06 32.14 31.24
CA ASP A 23 -24.69 32.47 30.94
C ASP A 23 -23.65 31.59 31.68
N LYS A 24 -24.13 30.67 32.52
CA LYS A 24 -23.26 29.77 33.31
C LYS A 24 -23.59 28.31 33.08
N PRO A 25 -22.57 27.44 33.06
CA PRO A 25 -22.79 26.00 32.98
C PRO A 25 -23.50 25.49 34.27
N ILE A 26 -24.40 24.55 34.10
CA ILE A 26 -25.15 23.93 35.20
C ILE A 26 -24.36 22.74 35.78
N TYR A 27 -23.88 21.85 34.91
CA TYR A 27 -23.11 20.67 35.30
C TYR A 27 -22.31 20.14 34.09
N ASN A 28 -21.08 19.65 34.28
CA ASN A 28 -20.21 19.15 33.24
C ASN A 28 -20.10 20.09 32.03
N LEU A 29 -19.94 21.37 32.29
CA LEU A 29 -19.95 22.44 31.28
C LEU A 29 -21.21 22.47 30.39
N ASN A 30 -22.29 21.73 30.75
CA ASN A 30 -23.56 21.86 30.07
C ASN A 30 -24.30 23.11 30.52
N TYR A 31 -24.64 23.95 29.57
CA TYR A 31 -25.49 25.10 29.72
C TYR A 31 -26.98 24.71 29.63
N LEU A 32 -27.88 25.60 29.99
CA LEU A 32 -29.33 25.32 29.95
C LEU A 32 -29.77 24.85 28.54
N PHE A 33 -29.23 25.45 27.47
CA PHE A 33 -29.63 25.06 26.12
C PHE A 33 -29.21 23.62 25.76
N HIS A 34 -28.07 23.10 26.27
CA HIS A 34 -27.69 21.71 26.09
C HIS A 34 -28.77 20.78 26.72
N TYR A 35 -29.26 21.11 27.91
CA TYR A 35 -30.31 20.34 28.55
C TYR A 35 -31.66 20.47 27.84
N LEU A 36 -31.98 21.65 27.28
CA LEU A 36 -33.19 21.81 26.47
C LEU A 36 -33.14 20.90 25.22
N ILE A 37 -31.96 20.75 24.62
CA ILE A 37 -31.75 19.84 23.50
C ILE A 37 -31.81 18.38 23.97
N ILE A 38 -31.05 17.99 24.97
CA ILE A 38 -31.01 16.61 25.49
C ILE A 38 -32.40 16.12 25.92
N LEU A 39 -33.25 17.02 26.48
CA LEU A 39 -34.58 16.70 26.95
C LEU A 39 -35.70 16.97 25.93
N ASP A 40 -35.37 17.17 24.66
CA ASP A 40 -36.28 17.41 23.54
C ASP A 40 -37.26 18.59 23.77
N ASN A 41 -36.79 19.64 24.43
CA ASN A 41 -37.64 20.82 24.69
C ASN A 41 -37.43 21.92 23.63
N LEU A 42 -37.95 21.70 22.42
CA LEU A 42 -37.94 22.69 21.33
C LEU A 42 -38.63 24.02 21.72
N SER A 43 -39.71 23.97 22.51
CA SER A 43 -40.43 25.16 22.93
C SER A 43 -39.56 26.05 23.83
N GLY A 44 -38.84 25.45 24.78
CA GLY A 44 -37.87 26.15 25.63
C GLY A 44 -36.67 26.67 24.82
N LEU A 45 -36.18 25.89 23.88
CA LEU A 45 -35.07 26.27 23.03
C LEU A 45 -35.42 27.50 22.16
N LYS A 46 -36.62 27.58 21.60
CA LYS A 46 -37.08 28.74 20.83
C LYS A 46 -37.11 30.04 21.63
N LEU A 47 -37.25 29.96 22.94
CA LEU A 47 -37.20 31.11 23.84
C LEU A 47 -35.79 31.51 24.25
N TYR A 48 -34.80 30.59 24.05
CA TYR A 48 -33.42 30.78 24.43
C TYR A 48 -32.70 31.66 23.40
N LYS A 49 -32.06 32.77 23.85
CA LYS A 49 -31.43 33.75 22.95
C LYS A 49 -29.92 33.88 23.14
N PHE A 50 -29.29 32.97 23.85
CA PHE A 50 -27.86 32.98 24.07
C PHE A 50 -27.10 32.19 22.96
N PRO A 51 -25.79 32.39 22.86
CA PRO A 51 -24.99 31.69 21.85
C PRO A 51 -25.07 30.17 22.01
N ILE A 52 -25.52 29.47 21.00
CA ILE A 52 -25.63 28.00 20.97
C ILE A 52 -24.39 27.32 20.44
N TYR A 53 -23.34 28.07 20.03
CA TYR A 53 -22.06 27.56 19.59
C TYR A 53 -21.15 27.12 20.75
N ILE A 54 -21.53 27.43 22.01
CA ILE A 54 -20.80 26.99 23.17
C ILE A 54 -20.84 25.48 23.26
N VAL A 55 -19.69 24.88 23.55
CA VAL A 55 -19.54 23.42 23.67
C VAL A 55 -19.62 22.97 25.14
N ASN A 56 -20.03 21.73 25.37
CA ASN A 56 -20.00 21.10 26.68
C ASN A 56 -18.63 20.47 27.01
N SER A 57 -18.52 19.68 28.08
CA SER A 57 -17.30 18.98 28.46
C SER A 57 -16.79 17.98 27.39
N ASP A 58 -17.67 17.47 26.55
CA ASP A 58 -17.34 16.56 25.45
C ASP A 58 -17.06 17.32 24.15
N GLU A 59 -16.99 18.66 24.25
CA GLU A 59 -16.84 19.61 23.14
C GLU A 59 -17.93 19.51 22.07
N LEU A 60 -19.11 19.04 22.45
CA LEU A 60 -20.31 18.99 21.63
C LEU A 60 -21.10 20.29 21.71
N ASN A 61 -21.42 20.89 20.57
CA ASN A 61 -22.33 22.01 20.46
C ASN A 61 -23.79 21.53 20.29
N GLY A 62 -24.71 22.44 20.12
CA GLY A 62 -26.12 22.12 19.98
C GLY A 62 -26.48 21.21 18.82
N PHE A 63 -25.79 21.33 17.67
CA PHE A 63 -26.00 20.46 16.50
C PHE A 63 -25.57 19.03 16.77
N HIS A 64 -24.39 18.85 17.37
CA HIS A 64 -23.89 17.53 17.75
C HIS A 64 -24.81 16.82 18.73
N LEU A 65 -25.33 17.58 19.75
CA LEU A 65 -26.23 17.02 20.74
C LEU A 65 -27.58 16.65 20.14
N ALA A 66 -28.17 17.51 19.32
CA ALA A 66 -29.45 17.22 18.68
C ALA A 66 -29.36 15.97 17.76
N ALA A 67 -28.26 15.84 17.05
CA ALA A 67 -27.99 14.65 16.22
C ALA A 67 -27.75 13.40 17.07
N LYS A 68 -26.93 13.49 18.13
CA LYS A 68 -26.59 12.38 19.03
C LYS A 68 -27.82 11.82 19.76
N GLU A 69 -28.71 12.72 20.21
CA GLU A 69 -29.94 12.34 20.93
C GLU A 69 -31.11 12.04 19.99
N ASN A 70 -30.90 12.10 18.68
CA ASN A 70 -31.92 11.86 17.66
C ASN A 70 -33.12 12.80 17.69
N HIS A 71 -32.88 14.07 18.04
CA HIS A 71 -33.93 15.09 18.09
C HIS A 71 -34.01 15.90 16.80
N LEU A 72 -34.58 15.29 15.75
CA LEU A 72 -34.56 15.80 14.38
C LEU A 72 -35.27 17.18 14.25
N GLU A 73 -36.38 17.40 14.96
CA GLU A 73 -37.08 18.70 14.91
C GLU A 73 -36.24 19.83 15.53
N ILE A 74 -35.47 19.52 16.57
CA ILE A 74 -34.51 20.46 17.16
C ILE A 74 -33.38 20.73 16.19
N LEU A 75 -32.85 19.69 15.57
CA LEU A 75 -31.75 19.80 14.59
C LEU A 75 -32.19 20.66 13.38
N GLU A 76 -33.37 20.43 12.84
CA GLU A 76 -33.95 21.24 11.77
C GLU A 76 -34.11 22.70 12.21
N TYR A 77 -34.62 22.94 13.42
CA TYR A 77 -34.73 24.30 14.00
C TYR A 77 -33.34 24.98 14.08
N LEU A 78 -32.30 24.24 14.49
CA LEU A 78 -30.95 24.78 14.59
C LEU A 78 -30.36 25.11 13.18
N ILE A 79 -30.59 24.26 12.20
CA ILE A 79 -30.18 24.50 10.81
C ILE A 79 -30.86 25.76 10.26
N ASP A 80 -32.16 25.91 10.49
CA ASP A 80 -32.93 27.02 9.95
C ASP A 80 -32.57 28.38 10.62
N ASN A 81 -32.19 28.38 11.90
CA ASN A 81 -31.97 29.62 12.65
C ASN A 81 -30.51 29.98 12.92
N TYR A 82 -29.58 29.01 12.74
CA TYR A 82 -28.16 29.19 13.07
C TYR A 82 -27.22 28.55 12.02
N PRO A 83 -27.45 28.83 10.72
CA PRO A 83 -26.72 28.17 9.63
C PRO A 83 -25.20 28.37 9.68
N ASP A 84 -24.71 29.47 10.26
CA ASP A 84 -23.29 29.80 10.36
C ASP A 84 -22.49 28.81 11.23
N TYR A 85 -23.16 28.05 12.09
CA TYR A 85 -22.51 27.11 13.02
C TYR A 85 -22.64 25.66 12.62
N ILE A 86 -23.28 25.35 11.49
CA ILE A 86 -23.56 24.01 11.04
C ILE A 86 -22.27 23.22 10.71
N TYR A 87 -21.24 23.93 10.31
CA TYR A 87 -19.94 23.34 9.93
C TYR A 87 -18.94 23.25 11.09
N ASN A 88 -19.36 23.59 12.32
CA ASN A 88 -18.49 23.47 13.48
C ASN A 88 -18.17 22.01 13.78
N ARG A 89 -16.93 21.76 14.19
CA ARG A 89 -16.38 20.43 14.54
C ARG A 89 -16.17 20.33 16.05
N ASN A 90 -16.31 19.11 16.59
CA ASN A 90 -15.90 18.81 17.96
C ASN A 90 -14.36 18.60 18.06
N LYS A 91 -13.84 18.25 19.24
CA LYS A 91 -12.41 17.97 19.48
C LYS A 91 -11.86 16.81 18.63
N HIS A 92 -12.71 15.90 18.21
CA HIS A 92 -12.36 14.78 17.33
C HIS A 92 -12.50 15.14 15.84
N ARG A 93 -12.67 16.43 15.51
CA ARG A 93 -12.92 16.96 14.16
C ARG A 93 -14.21 16.44 13.52
N GLU A 94 -15.18 15.96 14.32
CA GLU A 94 -16.42 15.42 13.83
C GLU A 94 -17.49 16.52 13.67
N ALA A 95 -18.21 16.49 12.55
CA ALA A 95 -19.43 17.25 12.35
C ALA A 95 -20.62 16.54 13.01
N PHE A 96 -21.72 17.24 13.17
CA PHE A 96 -22.95 16.65 13.70
C PHE A 96 -23.45 15.46 12.88
N THR A 97 -23.15 15.41 11.59
CA THR A 97 -23.50 14.30 10.69
C THR A 97 -22.93 12.95 11.13
N ASN A 98 -21.85 12.94 11.92
CA ASN A 98 -21.28 11.71 12.47
C ASN A 98 -22.19 11.02 13.51
N PHE A 99 -23.16 11.74 14.03
CA PHE A 99 -24.08 11.26 15.07
C PHE A 99 -25.47 10.92 14.52
N LEU A 100 -25.73 11.17 13.22
CA LEU A 100 -27.01 10.88 12.58
C LEU A 100 -27.16 9.42 12.22
N GLN A 101 -28.35 8.89 12.38
CA GLN A 101 -28.75 7.64 11.76
C GLN A 101 -29.16 7.87 10.29
N PHE A 102 -29.21 6.79 9.51
CA PHE A 102 -29.43 6.87 8.08
C PHE A 102 -30.74 7.57 7.68
N GLU A 103 -31.84 7.26 8.37
CA GLU A 103 -33.17 7.82 8.05
C GLU A 103 -33.20 9.34 8.24
N GLU A 104 -32.58 9.83 9.31
CA GLU A 104 -32.48 11.25 9.60
C GLU A 104 -31.62 11.97 8.60
N PHE A 105 -30.48 11.39 8.28
CA PHE A 105 -29.59 11.92 7.26
C PHE A 105 -30.29 12.07 5.91
N SER A 106 -31.01 11.03 5.46
CA SER A 106 -31.78 11.05 4.22
C SER A 106 -32.88 12.14 4.23
N ARG A 107 -33.53 12.33 5.36
CA ARG A 107 -34.54 13.39 5.53
C ARG A 107 -33.94 14.79 5.45
N LEU A 108 -32.79 15.01 6.11
CA LEU A 108 -32.09 16.30 6.10
C LEU A 108 -31.56 16.66 4.72
N ILE A 109 -30.94 15.73 3.99
CA ILE A 109 -30.49 15.96 2.61
C ILE A 109 -31.65 16.39 1.72
N LYS A 110 -32.79 15.74 1.82
CA LYS A 110 -33.99 16.10 1.02
C LYS A 110 -34.51 17.48 1.38
N LYS A 111 -34.49 17.85 2.65
CA LYS A 111 -35.00 19.13 3.14
C LYS A 111 -34.03 20.28 2.88
N TYR A 112 -32.73 20.03 2.97
CA TYR A 112 -31.64 21.03 2.85
C TYR A 112 -30.64 20.73 1.74
N PRO A 113 -31.06 20.63 0.48
CA PRO A 113 -30.18 20.22 -0.63
C PRO A 113 -29.08 21.24 -0.94
N LYS A 114 -29.16 22.47 -0.43
CA LYS A 114 -28.19 23.55 -0.67
C LYS A 114 -27.03 23.56 0.32
N LEU A 115 -27.06 22.76 1.39
CA LEU A 115 -25.94 22.64 2.30
C LEU A 115 -24.76 21.97 1.61
N ASP A 116 -23.54 22.35 1.99
CA ASP A 116 -22.35 21.63 1.55
C ASP A 116 -22.22 20.31 2.32
N TRP A 117 -22.98 19.31 1.83
CA TRP A 117 -22.95 17.97 2.41
C TRP A 117 -21.58 17.30 2.24
N ASN A 118 -20.80 17.72 1.26
CA ASN A 118 -19.45 17.22 1.09
C ASN A 118 -18.58 17.65 2.27
N ASP A 119 -18.58 18.93 2.62
CA ASP A 119 -17.82 19.40 3.78
C ASP A 119 -18.31 18.73 5.07
N LEU A 120 -19.62 18.59 5.26
CA LEU A 120 -20.20 17.97 6.46
C LEU A 120 -19.82 16.48 6.61
N ILE A 121 -19.68 15.76 5.51
CA ILE A 121 -19.40 14.32 5.52
C ILE A 121 -17.89 14.06 5.52
N ILE A 122 -17.14 14.78 4.67
CA ILE A 122 -15.74 14.47 4.42
C ILE A 122 -14.84 15.16 5.42
N ASN A 123 -14.89 16.49 5.46
CA ASN A 123 -14.05 17.24 6.38
C ASN A 123 -14.57 17.15 7.82
N GLY A 124 -15.80 16.69 7.97
CA GLY A 124 -16.51 16.58 9.24
C GLY A 124 -16.39 15.25 9.94
N SER A 125 -15.54 14.35 9.48
CA SER A 125 -15.36 13.06 10.14
C SER A 125 -13.89 12.63 10.10
N PRO A 126 -13.36 12.12 11.22
CA PRO A 126 -12.09 11.39 11.19
C PRO A 126 -12.23 10.04 10.47
N LYS A 127 -13.47 9.62 10.18
CA LYS A 127 -13.79 8.40 9.40
C LYS A 127 -14.91 8.69 8.40
N PRO A 128 -14.72 9.61 7.44
CA PRO A 128 -15.76 9.99 6.47
C PRO A 128 -16.30 8.80 5.71
N HIS A 129 -15.43 7.83 5.46
CA HIS A 129 -15.71 6.59 4.76
C HIS A 129 -16.81 5.75 5.43
N THR A 130 -16.84 5.73 6.76
CA THR A 130 -17.81 4.91 7.50
C THR A 130 -19.22 5.43 7.32
N ILE A 131 -19.40 6.75 7.38
CA ILE A 131 -20.73 7.38 7.24
C ILE A 131 -21.23 7.25 5.80
N LEU A 132 -20.39 7.61 4.83
CA LEU A 132 -20.76 7.51 3.43
C LEU A 132 -21.06 6.06 3.03
N LYS A 133 -20.26 5.11 3.51
CA LYS A 133 -20.49 3.69 3.31
C LYS A 133 -21.84 3.27 3.92
N ALA A 134 -22.11 3.63 5.17
CA ALA A 134 -23.36 3.28 5.83
C ALA A 134 -24.60 3.82 5.09
N ILE A 135 -24.53 5.05 4.60
CA ILE A 135 -25.61 5.65 3.80
C ILE A 135 -25.78 4.91 2.48
N LEU A 136 -24.72 4.80 1.68
CA LEU A 136 -24.79 4.30 0.30
C LEU A 136 -25.09 2.81 0.21
N THR A 137 -24.69 2.02 1.22
CA THR A 137 -24.97 0.57 1.24
C THR A 137 -26.43 0.25 1.63
N ASN A 138 -27.17 1.22 2.20
CA ASN A 138 -28.54 1.05 2.65
C ASN A 138 -29.60 1.74 1.76
N LEU A 139 -29.19 2.45 0.70
CA LEU A 139 -30.12 3.08 -0.26
C LEU A 139 -30.55 2.07 -1.34
N ASN A 140 -31.87 2.04 -1.65
CA ASN A 140 -32.33 1.35 -2.85
C ASN A 140 -31.98 2.18 -4.12
N PHE A 141 -32.19 1.60 -5.29
CA PHE A 141 -31.76 2.22 -6.57
C PHE A 141 -32.38 3.62 -6.81
N LYS A 142 -33.64 3.83 -6.46
CA LYS A 142 -34.31 5.13 -6.63
C LYS A 142 -33.75 6.18 -5.67
N GLU A 143 -33.56 5.81 -4.42
CA GLU A 143 -32.99 6.69 -3.40
C GLU A 143 -31.54 7.03 -3.73
N LEU A 144 -30.75 6.06 -4.17
CA LEU A 144 -29.38 6.24 -4.57
C LEU A 144 -29.25 7.19 -5.79
N ASN A 145 -30.10 7.06 -6.81
CA ASN A 145 -30.11 8.00 -7.92
C ASN A 145 -30.50 9.41 -7.51
N ASN A 146 -31.46 9.55 -6.59
CA ASN A 146 -31.79 10.85 -6.02
C ASN A 146 -30.61 11.42 -5.23
N PHE A 147 -29.94 10.62 -4.43
CA PHE A 147 -28.74 11.05 -3.69
C PHE A 147 -27.64 11.55 -4.65
N ILE A 148 -27.31 10.76 -5.68
CA ILE A 148 -26.31 11.14 -6.70
C ILE A 148 -26.69 12.45 -7.42
N SER A 149 -27.99 12.70 -7.64
CA SER A 149 -28.42 13.93 -8.33
C SER A 149 -28.29 15.20 -7.49
N ILE A 150 -28.29 15.04 -6.17
CA ILE A 150 -28.19 16.14 -5.20
C ILE A 150 -26.76 16.36 -4.71
N PHE A 151 -26.00 15.31 -4.64
CA PHE A 151 -24.66 15.26 -4.08
C PHE A 151 -23.60 15.48 -5.16
N THR A 152 -22.82 16.54 -5.05
CA THR A 152 -21.67 16.75 -5.94
C THR A 152 -20.51 15.94 -5.43
N ILE A 153 -20.20 14.82 -6.11
CA ILE A 153 -19.10 13.94 -5.73
C ILE A 153 -17.79 14.63 -6.08
N LYS A 154 -17.05 15.05 -5.06
CA LYS A 154 -15.69 15.57 -5.25
C LYS A 154 -14.72 14.41 -5.46
N PRO A 155 -13.56 14.64 -6.13
CA PRO A 155 -12.57 13.57 -6.40
C PRO A 155 -12.15 12.78 -5.16
N ASP A 156 -11.99 13.43 -4.03
CA ASP A 156 -11.53 12.87 -2.75
C ASP A 156 -12.48 11.81 -2.17
N ILE A 157 -13.78 11.86 -2.55
CA ILE A 157 -14.82 10.94 -2.06
C ILE A 157 -15.17 9.89 -3.09
N HIS A 158 -14.77 10.12 -4.32
CA HIS A 158 -15.20 9.32 -5.44
C HIS A 158 -14.91 7.82 -5.22
N ILE A 159 -13.75 7.53 -4.66
CA ILE A 159 -13.34 6.16 -4.27
C ILE A 159 -14.39 5.54 -3.35
N GLN A 160 -14.68 6.20 -2.22
CA GLN A 160 -15.59 5.67 -1.20
C GLN A 160 -17.00 5.51 -1.73
N PHE A 161 -17.41 6.44 -2.58
CA PHE A 161 -18.71 6.42 -3.21
C PHE A 161 -18.87 5.19 -4.11
N LEU A 162 -17.96 4.96 -5.06
CA LEU A 162 -18.02 3.81 -5.96
C LEU A 162 -17.92 2.47 -5.22
N PHE A 163 -17.01 2.37 -4.25
CA PHE A 163 -16.88 1.16 -3.43
C PHE A 163 -18.12 0.88 -2.60
N SER A 164 -18.76 1.90 -2.03
CA SER A 164 -20.01 1.73 -1.27
C SER A 164 -21.14 1.22 -2.18
N ILE A 165 -21.22 1.69 -3.42
CA ILE A 165 -22.18 1.17 -4.42
C ILE A 165 -21.91 -0.31 -4.72
N MET A 166 -20.64 -0.69 -4.88
CA MET A 166 -20.28 -2.09 -5.11
C MET A 166 -20.71 -3.01 -3.98
N TYR A 167 -20.60 -2.55 -2.73
CA TYR A 167 -21.03 -3.30 -1.55
C TYR A 167 -22.52 -3.19 -1.24
N ASN A 168 -23.29 -2.36 -1.95
CA ASN A 168 -24.72 -2.22 -1.73
C ASN A 168 -25.46 -3.48 -2.21
N TYR A 169 -26.12 -4.19 -1.28
CA TYR A 169 -26.89 -5.42 -1.53
C TYR A 169 -28.35 -5.16 -1.93
N LEU A 170 -28.84 -3.93 -1.79
CA LEU A 170 -30.21 -3.55 -2.17
C LEU A 170 -30.35 -3.25 -3.68
N ILE A 171 -29.23 -3.13 -4.39
CA ILE A 171 -29.19 -2.91 -5.83
C ILE A 171 -28.54 -4.08 -6.54
N ASN A 172 -29.15 -4.50 -7.66
CA ASN A 172 -28.62 -5.60 -8.47
C ASN A 172 -27.51 -5.16 -9.44
N GLN A 173 -26.84 -6.13 -10.06
CA GLN A 173 -25.73 -5.89 -10.98
C GLN A 173 -26.06 -4.89 -12.11
N LYS A 174 -27.26 -5.04 -12.74
CA LYS A 174 -27.69 -4.13 -13.83
C LYS A 174 -27.88 -2.69 -13.34
N GLN A 175 -28.33 -2.53 -12.10
CA GLN A 175 -28.45 -1.20 -11.49
C GLN A 175 -27.09 -0.59 -11.15
N LYS A 176 -26.15 -1.40 -10.66
CA LYS A 176 -24.75 -0.99 -10.44
C LYS A 176 -24.12 -0.52 -11.76
N ILE A 177 -24.28 -1.31 -12.84
CA ILE A 177 -23.78 -0.97 -14.18
C ILE A 177 -24.33 0.37 -14.63
N LYS A 178 -25.65 0.63 -14.51
CA LYS A 178 -26.26 1.90 -14.88
C LYS A 178 -25.69 3.11 -14.13
N ILE A 179 -25.22 2.91 -12.90
CA ILE A 179 -24.55 3.95 -12.14
C ILE A 179 -23.13 4.15 -12.69
N LEU A 180 -22.38 3.07 -12.90
CA LEU A 180 -21.00 3.12 -13.39
C LEU A 180 -20.89 3.64 -14.82
N GLU A 181 -21.93 3.55 -15.65
CA GLU A 181 -21.98 4.13 -17.00
C GLU A 181 -21.81 5.65 -17.01
N LYS A 182 -22.02 6.32 -15.87
CA LYS A 182 -21.88 7.77 -15.73
C LYS A 182 -20.43 8.23 -15.51
N TYR A 183 -19.50 7.28 -15.29
CA TYR A 183 -18.12 7.54 -14.90
C TYR A 183 -17.15 7.16 -16.03
N SER A 184 -16.05 7.90 -16.12
CA SER A 184 -14.96 7.61 -17.07
C SER A 184 -14.17 6.36 -16.67
N ASP A 185 -13.28 5.89 -17.56
CA ASP A 185 -12.41 4.75 -17.25
C ASP A 185 -11.41 5.09 -16.15
N GLU A 186 -10.91 6.32 -16.10
CA GLU A 186 -10.02 6.83 -15.06
C GLU A 186 -10.71 6.80 -13.70
N GLU A 187 -11.97 7.23 -13.63
CA GLU A 187 -12.77 7.24 -12.41
C GLU A 187 -13.13 5.83 -11.93
N ILE A 188 -13.26 4.87 -12.84
CA ILE A 188 -13.55 3.45 -12.51
C ILE A 188 -12.27 2.70 -12.08
N ASN A 189 -11.10 3.13 -12.55
CA ASN A 189 -9.80 2.52 -12.24
C ASN A 189 -9.23 2.88 -10.86
N ILE A 190 -10.00 3.58 -10.04
CA ILE A 190 -9.60 3.90 -8.67
C ILE A 190 -9.50 2.65 -7.81
N LYS A 191 -8.65 2.72 -6.79
CA LYS A 191 -8.42 1.64 -5.82
C LYS A 191 -8.69 2.17 -4.41
N ASN A 192 -9.23 1.31 -3.55
CA ASN A 192 -9.44 1.66 -2.14
C ASN A 192 -8.14 1.56 -1.33
N ASN A 193 -8.22 1.81 -0.02
CA ASN A 193 -7.07 1.75 0.90
C ASN A 193 -6.44 0.36 0.99
N MET A 194 -7.18 -0.68 0.59
CA MET A 194 -6.66 -2.05 0.52
C MET A 194 -6.10 -2.37 -0.87
N ASN A 195 -5.93 -1.33 -1.69
CA ASN A 195 -5.50 -1.43 -3.07
C ASN A 195 -6.38 -2.36 -3.93
N GLU A 196 -7.70 -2.43 -3.61
CA GLU A 196 -8.68 -3.21 -4.37
C GLU A 196 -9.33 -2.30 -5.41
N GLY A 197 -9.41 -2.76 -6.65
CA GLY A 197 -10.21 -2.13 -7.70
C GLY A 197 -11.64 -2.69 -7.73
N LEU A 198 -12.55 -2.01 -8.44
CA LEU A 198 -13.95 -2.42 -8.53
C LEU A 198 -14.12 -3.82 -9.14
N ILE A 199 -13.24 -4.22 -10.05
CA ILE A 199 -13.27 -5.56 -10.66
C ILE A 199 -13.01 -6.65 -9.63
N PHE A 200 -12.15 -6.39 -8.64
CA PHE A 200 -11.86 -7.32 -7.57
C PHE A 200 -13.12 -7.63 -6.74
N ILE A 201 -13.88 -6.59 -6.39
CA ILE A 201 -15.12 -6.73 -5.64
C ILE A 201 -16.20 -7.46 -6.45
N SER A 202 -16.25 -7.24 -7.78
CA SER A 202 -17.20 -7.98 -8.63
C SER A 202 -16.93 -9.49 -8.64
N ILE A 203 -15.66 -9.89 -8.57
CA ILE A 203 -15.24 -11.30 -8.43
C ILE A 203 -15.63 -11.83 -7.03
N GLU A 204 -15.30 -11.05 -5.98
CA GLU A 204 -15.61 -11.41 -4.58
C GLU A 204 -17.10 -11.64 -4.35
N LYS A 205 -17.94 -10.81 -4.95
CA LYS A 205 -19.41 -10.89 -4.81
C LYS A 205 -20.08 -11.85 -5.80
N ASP A 206 -19.31 -12.53 -6.66
CA ASP A 206 -19.80 -13.40 -7.76
C ASP A 206 -20.78 -12.67 -8.71
N GLU A 207 -20.50 -11.39 -9.00
CA GLU A 207 -21.32 -10.52 -9.85
C GLU A 207 -20.83 -10.54 -11.32
N GLU A 208 -21.19 -11.60 -12.06
CA GLU A 208 -20.65 -11.88 -13.41
C GLU A 208 -21.00 -10.80 -14.46
N GLU A 209 -22.23 -10.29 -14.49
CA GLU A 209 -22.61 -9.25 -15.45
C GLU A 209 -21.84 -7.95 -15.20
N LEU A 210 -21.64 -7.61 -13.94
CA LEU A 210 -20.86 -6.45 -13.53
C LEU A 210 -19.38 -6.63 -13.84
N PHE A 211 -18.84 -7.81 -13.57
CA PHE A 211 -17.47 -8.17 -13.95
C PHE A 211 -17.25 -8.04 -15.46
N ASP A 212 -18.16 -8.59 -16.28
CA ASP A 212 -18.07 -8.51 -17.74
C ASP A 212 -18.16 -7.07 -18.25
N TYR A 213 -18.98 -6.24 -17.62
CA TYR A 213 -19.03 -4.80 -17.91
C TYR A 213 -17.69 -4.11 -17.61
N LEU A 214 -17.17 -4.30 -16.40
CA LEU A 214 -15.88 -3.73 -16.00
C LEU A 214 -14.74 -4.22 -16.89
N LEU A 215 -14.71 -5.50 -17.20
CA LEU A 215 -13.68 -6.08 -18.05
C LEU A 215 -13.70 -5.52 -19.49
N LYS A 216 -14.87 -5.10 -20.01
CA LYS A 216 -14.97 -4.42 -21.33
C LYS A 216 -14.43 -3.00 -21.33
N ARG A 217 -14.38 -2.34 -20.16
CA ARG A 217 -13.77 -1.02 -19.98
C ARG A 217 -12.24 -1.14 -19.98
N ASN A 218 -11.54 -0.03 -20.11
CA ASN A 218 -10.08 0.02 -20.01
C ASN A 218 -9.63 -0.04 -18.55
N ILE A 219 -9.97 -1.17 -17.87
CA ILE A 219 -9.70 -1.34 -16.45
C ILE A 219 -8.28 -1.83 -16.21
N ASP A 220 -7.64 -1.26 -15.18
CA ASP A 220 -6.34 -1.73 -14.70
C ASP A 220 -6.50 -3.09 -14.01
N LEU A 221 -5.71 -4.07 -14.44
CA LEU A 221 -5.66 -5.40 -13.86
C LEU A 221 -4.31 -5.69 -13.20
N ASP A 222 -3.39 -4.73 -13.27
CA ASP A 222 -1.98 -4.89 -12.95
C ASP A 222 -1.63 -4.27 -11.59
N TYR A 223 -2.27 -4.77 -10.52
CA TYR A 223 -2.05 -4.32 -9.16
C TYR A 223 -2.24 -5.47 -8.16
N TYR A 224 -1.68 -5.31 -6.95
CA TYR A 224 -1.85 -6.26 -5.84
C TYR A 224 -2.74 -5.66 -4.76
N THR A 225 -3.64 -6.47 -4.23
CA THR A 225 -4.44 -6.09 -3.07
C THR A 225 -3.68 -6.35 -1.78
N LEU A 226 -3.95 -5.55 -0.76
CA LEU A 226 -3.28 -5.69 0.54
C LEU A 226 -3.88 -6.82 1.39
N ILE A 227 -5.19 -7.04 1.32
CA ILE A 227 -5.86 -8.08 2.12
C ILE A 227 -5.59 -9.46 1.57
N HIS A 228 -5.83 -9.65 0.28
CA HIS A 228 -5.75 -10.96 -0.35
C HIS A 228 -4.35 -11.26 -0.88
N THR A 229 -3.45 -10.25 -0.86
CA THR A 229 -2.08 -10.38 -1.32
C THR A 229 -1.95 -10.92 -2.75
N ASP A 230 -3.00 -10.74 -3.53
CA ASP A 230 -3.16 -11.25 -4.87
C ASP A 230 -3.57 -10.15 -5.84
N ASN A 231 -3.22 -10.31 -7.11
CA ASN A 231 -3.78 -9.51 -8.18
C ASN A 231 -5.16 -10.04 -8.59
N PRO A 232 -5.95 -9.28 -9.39
CA PRO A 232 -7.28 -9.71 -9.82
C PRO A 232 -7.30 -11.08 -10.50
N LEU A 233 -6.26 -11.44 -11.25
CA LEU A 233 -6.19 -12.73 -11.92
C LEU A 233 -5.98 -13.88 -10.91
N ARG A 234 -5.05 -13.73 -9.95
CA ARG A 234 -4.82 -14.77 -8.93
C ARG A 234 -6.04 -14.96 -8.06
N TYR A 235 -6.70 -13.87 -7.70
CA TYR A 235 -7.94 -13.94 -6.94
C TYR A 235 -9.06 -14.59 -7.76
N ALA A 236 -9.20 -14.25 -9.04
CA ALA A 236 -10.12 -14.91 -9.94
C ALA A 236 -9.86 -16.43 -10.05
N ILE A 237 -8.60 -16.83 -10.16
CA ILE A 237 -8.20 -18.24 -10.15
C ILE A 237 -8.62 -18.90 -8.84
N TYR A 238 -8.38 -18.26 -7.71
CA TYR A 238 -8.77 -18.80 -6.41
C TYR A 238 -10.29 -18.99 -6.28
N ILE A 239 -11.09 -17.99 -6.66
CA ILE A 239 -12.56 -18.07 -6.62
C ILE A 239 -13.10 -19.10 -7.63
N ASP A 240 -12.56 -19.10 -8.85
CA ASP A 240 -12.93 -20.09 -9.88
C ASP A 240 -12.62 -21.52 -9.43
N LEU A 241 -11.52 -21.71 -8.73
CA LEU A 241 -11.14 -22.97 -8.14
C LEU A 241 -12.09 -23.40 -7.02
N LEU A 242 -12.50 -22.50 -6.13
CA LEU A 242 -13.47 -22.79 -5.07
C LEU A 242 -14.85 -23.16 -5.61
N SER A 243 -15.32 -22.43 -6.61
CA SER A 243 -16.63 -22.64 -7.23
C SER A 243 -16.66 -23.76 -8.26
N ASN A 244 -15.50 -24.32 -8.62
CA ASN A 244 -15.32 -25.27 -9.71
C ASN A 244 -15.85 -24.76 -11.07
N ARG A 245 -15.75 -23.44 -11.30
CA ARG A 245 -16.22 -22.76 -12.50
C ARG A 245 -15.13 -21.79 -12.93
N PHE A 246 -14.56 -21.92 -14.10
CA PHE A 246 -13.56 -20.96 -14.61
C PHE A 246 -14.26 -19.81 -15.32
N LYS A 247 -14.95 -18.98 -14.55
CA LYS A 247 -15.75 -17.84 -15.01
C LYS A 247 -14.88 -16.61 -15.32
N TYR A 248 -14.01 -16.27 -14.37
CA TYR A 248 -13.33 -14.98 -14.29
C TYR A 248 -11.91 -15.04 -14.83
N SER A 249 -11.14 -16.02 -14.38
CA SER A 249 -9.71 -16.13 -14.69
C SER A 249 -9.44 -16.27 -16.18
N LYS A 250 -10.22 -17.06 -16.91
CA LYS A 250 -10.09 -17.20 -18.35
C LYS A 250 -10.29 -15.88 -19.09
N LYS A 251 -11.34 -15.15 -18.74
CA LYS A 251 -11.67 -13.83 -19.37
C LYS A 251 -10.58 -12.78 -19.09
N ILE A 252 -10.03 -12.76 -17.86
CA ILE A 252 -8.93 -11.86 -17.52
C ILE A 252 -7.69 -12.22 -18.35
N LEU A 253 -7.33 -13.51 -18.40
CA LEU A 253 -6.15 -13.97 -19.15
C LEU A 253 -6.25 -13.64 -20.64
N GLU A 254 -7.40 -13.85 -21.25
CA GLU A 254 -7.64 -13.51 -22.66
C GLU A 254 -7.44 -12.01 -22.90
N LYS A 255 -7.98 -11.16 -22.02
CA LYS A 255 -7.82 -9.71 -22.13
C LYS A 255 -6.36 -9.26 -21.90
N VAL A 256 -5.71 -9.78 -20.89
CA VAL A 256 -4.32 -9.42 -20.53
C VAL A 256 -3.35 -9.84 -21.62
N LYS A 257 -3.54 -11.00 -22.23
CA LYS A 257 -2.71 -11.47 -23.34
C LYS A 257 -2.67 -10.49 -24.51
N ILE A 258 -3.79 -9.77 -24.73
CA ILE A 258 -3.89 -8.78 -25.81
C ILE A 258 -3.20 -7.47 -25.41
N ASN A 259 -3.35 -7.02 -24.17
CA ASN A 259 -3.02 -5.67 -23.73
C ASN A 259 -1.68 -5.55 -22.99
N ASN A 260 -1.27 -6.56 -22.21
CA ASN A 260 -0.08 -6.52 -21.40
C ASN A 260 0.49 -7.91 -21.13
N PRO A 261 1.36 -8.42 -22.00
CA PRO A 261 1.97 -9.76 -21.84
C PRO A 261 2.82 -9.90 -20.57
N GLN A 262 3.29 -8.82 -19.96
CA GLN A 262 4.11 -8.87 -18.75
C GLN A 262 3.32 -9.25 -17.50
N PHE A 263 2.01 -9.14 -17.53
CA PHE A 263 1.13 -9.53 -16.41
C PHE A 263 1.26 -11.01 -16.01
N TYR A 264 1.65 -11.88 -16.95
CA TYR A 264 1.92 -13.30 -16.67
C TYR A 264 3.14 -13.51 -15.78
N HIS A 265 4.02 -12.50 -15.70
CA HIS A 265 5.27 -12.55 -14.95
C HIS A 265 5.11 -12.22 -13.48
N ASP A 266 3.89 -11.95 -13.05
CA ASP A 266 3.56 -11.65 -11.67
C ASP A 266 3.91 -12.80 -10.73
N LEU A 267 4.56 -12.47 -9.60
CA LEU A 267 5.11 -13.43 -8.66
C LEU A 267 4.47 -13.32 -7.30
N ASN A 268 4.05 -14.47 -6.73
CA ASN A 268 3.60 -14.52 -5.35
C ASN A 268 4.78 -14.54 -4.35
N LYS A 269 4.47 -14.70 -3.06
CA LYS A 269 5.47 -14.78 -1.99
C LYS A 269 6.54 -15.88 -2.13
N TYR A 270 6.28 -16.87 -2.96
CA TYR A 270 7.23 -17.96 -3.26
C TYR A 270 7.93 -17.76 -4.62
N ALA A 271 7.84 -16.57 -5.18
CA ALA A 271 8.24 -16.27 -6.56
C ALA A 271 7.55 -17.18 -7.62
N ASP A 272 6.34 -17.70 -7.28
CA ASP A 272 5.55 -18.46 -8.21
C ASP A 272 4.78 -17.53 -9.14
N ASN A 273 4.86 -17.77 -10.43
CA ASN A 273 3.98 -17.13 -11.39
C ASN A 273 2.63 -17.87 -11.50
N ILE A 274 1.78 -17.42 -12.40
CA ILE A 274 0.42 -17.97 -12.58
C ILE A 274 0.47 -19.47 -12.93
N ALA A 275 1.41 -19.92 -13.75
CA ALA A 275 1.54 -21.34 -14.11
C ALA A 275 1.89 -22.20 -12.89
N HIS A 276 2.81 -21.75 -12.04
CA HIS A 276 3.12 -22.41 -10.78
C HIS A 276 1.87 -22.51 -9.91
N SER A 277 1.14 -21.39 -9.72
CA SER A 277 -0.05 -21.33 -8.87
C SER A 277 -1.15 -22.30 -9.35
N LEU A 278 -1.39 -22.37 -10.65
CA LEU A 278 -2.36 -23.29 -11.23
C LEU A 278 -1.97 -24.77 -11.01
N ILE A 279 -0.69 -25.09 -11.20
CA ILE A 279 -0.18 -26.45 -11.01
C ILE A 279 -0.22 -26.84 -9.53
N TYR A 280 0.22 -25.98 -8.61
CA TYR A 280 0.16 -26.23 -7.17
C TYR A 280 -1.27 -26.40 -6.66
N SER A 281 -2.19 -25.57 -7.10
CA SER A 281 -3.60 -25.66 -6.73
C SER A 281 -4.18 -27.03 -7.12
N ARG A 282 -3.76 -27.55 -8.26
CA ARG A 282 -4.16 -28.87 -8.71
C ARG A 282 -3.51 -30.01 -7.92
N MET A 283 -2.20 -29.90 -7.61
CA MET A 283 -1.53 -30.89 -6.76
C MET A 283 -2.19 -31.01 -5.39
N ASN A 284 -2.58 -29.90 -4.79
CA ASN A 284 -3.27 -29.88 -3.51
C ASN A 284 -4.67 -30.46 -3.57
N ARG A 285 -5.41 -30.24 -4.65
CA ARG A 285 -6.72 -30.88 -4.88
C ARG A 285 -6.60 -32.39 -5.06
N ASN A 286 -5.64 -32.87 -5.82
CA ASN A 286 -5.42 -34.30 -5.97
C ASN A 286 -5.14 -34.99 -4.63
N LYS A 287 -4.41 -34.32 -3.70
CA LYS A 287 -4.19 -34.83 -2.33
C LYS A 287 -5.49 -34.88 -1.52
N GLN A 288 -6.38 -33.89 -1.65
CA GLN A 288 -7.68 -33.86 -0.96
C GLN A 288 -8.68 -34.83 -1.56
N VAL A 289 -8.69 -34.99 -2.90
CA VAL A 289 -9.58 -35.89 -3.63
C VAL A 289 -9.21 -37.37 -3.45
N LEU A 290 -7.92 -37.68 -3.29
CA LEU A 290 -7.47 -39.03 -2.95
C LEU A 290 -7.95 -39.48 -1.56
N SER A 291 -8.30 -38.53 -0.69
CA SER A 291 -8.94 -38.79 0.61
C SER A 291 -10.46 -38.95 0.54
N ALA A 292 -11.10 -38.49 -0.56
CA ALA A 292 -12.55 -38.56 -0.78
C ALA A 292 -12.89 -39.53 -1.94
N LYS A 293 -13.33 -40.71 -1.63
CA LYS A 293 -13.53 -41.86 -2.55
C LYS A 293 -14.53 -41.67 -3.71
N ASN A 294 -15.02 -40.48 -4.04
CA ASN A 294 -16.12 -40.32 -5.03
C ASN A 294 -16.10 -39.01 -5.84
N VAL A 295 -15.02 -38.64 -6.54
CA VAL A 295 -15.08 -37.51 -7.48
C VAL A 295 -14.75 -37.96 -8.91
N LYS A 296 -15.76 -37.91 -9.77
CA LYS A 296 -15.66 -38.23 -11.20
C LYS A 296 -14.75 -37.25 -11.96
N SER A 297 -14.00 -37.76 -12.91
CA SER A 297 -12.95 -37.20 -13.74
C SER A 297 -13.27 -35.97 -14.64
N GLN A 298 -14.37 -35.28 -14.42
CA GLN A 298 -14.84 -34.22 -15.34
C GLN A 298 -14.12 -32.85 -15.25
N ASN A 299 -13.29 -32.65 -14.24
CA ASN A 299 -12.76 -31.31 -13.94
C ASN A 299 -11.40 -30.98 -14.58
N TYR A 300 -10.84 -31.88 -15.38
CA TYR A 300 -9.49 -31.77 -15.92
C TYR A 300 -9.35 -30.86 -17.15
N VAL A 301 -10.44 -30.66 -17.90
CA VAL A 301 -10.40 -29.96 -19.20
C VAL A 301 -10.16 -28.46 -19.06
N ILE A 302 -10.66 -27.87 -17.97
CA ILE A 302 -10.72 -26.40 -17.83
C ILE A 302 -9.34 -25.80 -17.50
N ASP A 303 -8.52 -26.49 -16.69
CA ASP A 303 -7.18 -26.03 -16.32
C ASP A 303 -6.28 -25.90 -17.56
N PHE A 304 -6.43 -26.79 -18.53
CA PHE A 304 -5.63 -26.76 -19.76
C PHE A 304 -5.90 -25.55 -20.63
N GLU A 305 -7.14 -25.08 -20.67
CA GLU A 305 -7.47 -23.89 -21.45
C GLU A 305 -6.77 -22.64 -20.90
N ILE A 306 -6.62 -22.56 -19.58
CA ILE A 306 -5.87 -21.47 -18.94
C ILE A 306 -4.38 -21.66 -19.14
N LEU A 307 -3.85 -22.87 -18.93
CA LEU A 307 -2.42 -23.14 -19.07
C LEU A 307 -1.92 -22.94 -20.51
N LYS A 308 -2.76 -23.15 -21.52
CA LYS A 308 -2.45 -22.84 -22.93
C LYS A 308 -2.24 -21.35 -23.20
N LEU A 309 -2.81 -20.49 -22.36
CA LEU A 309 -2.67 -19.03 -22.48
C LEU A 309 -1.36 -18.51 -21.91
N VAL A 310 -0.68 -19.29 -21.06
CA VAL A 310 0.58 -18.89 -20.40
C VAL A 310 1.70 -18.79 -21.40
N ASP A 311 2.50 -17.73 -21.32
CA ASP A 311 3.62 -17.47 -22.24
C ASP A 311 4.86 -18.35 -21.96
N ASN A 312 5.79 -18.35 -22.90
CA ASN A 312 7.00 -19.17 -22.78
C ASN A 312 7.90 -18.73 -21.64
N TYR A 313 7.93 -17.42 -21.31
CA TYR A 313 8.71 -16.94 -20.18
C TYR A 313 8.21 -17.53 -18.87
N SER A 314 6.90 -17.43 -18.61
CA SER A 314 6.29 -17.94 -17.40
C SER A 314 6.48 -19.46 -17.24
N TRP A 315 6.47 -20.22 -18.33
CA TRP A 315 6.77 -21.66 -18.30
C TRP A 315 8.19 -22.00 -17.88
N ASN A 316 9.14 -21.09 -18.11
CA ASN A 316 10.57 -21.31 -17.86
C ASN A 316 11.11 -20.51 -16.65
N GLN A 317 10.24 -19.73 -15.98
CA GLN A 317 10.62 -18.94 -14.81
C GLN A 317 10.77 -19.82 -13.57
N ASN A 318 11.86 -19.63 -12.82
CA ASN A 318 12.09 -20.30 -11.54
C ASN A 318 11.34 -19.60 -10.40
N ASN A 319 10.83 -20.38 -9.48
CA ASN A 319 10.40 -19.91 -8.16
C ASN A 319 11.57 -19.91 -7.15
N ILE A 320 11.30 -19.62 -5.87
CA ILE A 320 12.34 -19.62 -4.81
C ILE A 320 12.98 -21.01 -4.58
N GLU A 321 12.26 -22.10 -4.91
CA GLU A 321 12.78 -23.46 -4.87
C GLU A 321 13.61 -23.82 -6.10
N LYS A 322 13.87 -22.85 -6.98
CA LYS A 322 14.56 -23.02 -8.28
C LYS A 322 13.82 -23.96 -9.25
N LYS A 323 12.52 -24.16 -9.06
CA LYS A 323 11.65 -24.98 -9.90
C LYS A 323 10.88 -24.13 -10.88
N THR A 324 10.81 -24.55 -12.13
CA THR A 324 9.91 -23.98 -13.13
C THR A 324 8.54 -24.69 -13.06
N PRO A 325 7.46 -24.10 -13.62
CA PRO A 325 6.19 -24.82 -13.78
C PRO A 325 6.35 -26.17 -14.48
N LEU A 326 7.28 -26.28 -15.44
CA LEU A 326 7.57 -27.53 -16.14
C LEU A 326 8.18 -28.58 -15.22
N ASN A 327 9.04 -28.19 -14.26
CA ASN A 327 9.56 -29.09 -13.24
C ASN A 327 8.47 -29.63 -12.31
N LEU A 328 7.49 -28.78 -11.98
CA LEU A 328 6.35 -29.20 -11.15
C LEU A 328 5.43 -30.19 -11.87
N ILE A 329 5.23 -30.02 -13.17
CA ILE A 329 4.43 -30.92 -14.00
C ILE A 329 4.98 -32.34 -13.99
N THR A 330 6.29 -32.53 -13.89
CA THR A 330 6.92 -33.85 -13.88
C THR A 330 6.48 -34.73 -12.71
N ASN A 331 5.93 -34.15 -11.65
CA ASN A 331 5.36 -34.86 -10.50
C ASN A 331 3.88 -35.26 -10.71
N LEU A 332 3.30 -34.96 -11.88
CA LEU A 332 1.90 -35.19 -12.20
C LEU A 332 1.72 -36.32 -13.23
N ASP A 333 0.47 -36.68 -13.49
CA ASP A 333 0.15 -37.73 -14.45
C ASP A 333 0.49 -37.29 -15.90
N PHE A 334 1.41 -38.02 -16.54
CA PHE A 334 1.85 -37.75 -17.90
C PHE A 334 0.72 -37.76 -18.91
N ASP A 335 -0.18 -38.75 -18.81
CA ASP A 335 -1.25 -38.96 -19.80
C ASP A 335 -2.24 -37.78 -19.82
N ILE A 336 -2.37 -37.11 -18.69
CA ILE A 336 -3.21 -35.92 -18.57
C ILE A 336 -2.53 -34.70 -19.19
N TYR A 337 -1.29 -34.42 -18.80
CA TYR A 337 -0.62 -33.17 -19.16
C TYR A 337 0.11 -33.20 -20.51
N SER A 338 0.42 -34.37 -21.05
CA SER A 338 1.06 -34.48 -22.37
C SER A 338 0.25 -33.79 -23.48
N ASN A 339 -1.08 -33.79 -23.37
CA ASN A 339 -1.96 -33.09 -24.31
C ASN A 339 -1.83 -31.56 -24.27
N LEU A 340 -1.33 -30.98 -23.17
CA LEU A 340 -1.07 -29.55 -23.08
C LEU A 340 -0.01 -29.10 -24.11
N PHE A 341 0.97 -29.95 -24.39
CA PHE A 341 2.08 -29.64 -25.27
C PHE A 341 1.79 -29.97 -26.74
N ASN A 342 0.77 -30.78 -27.00
CA ASN A 342 0.36 -31.16 -28.35
C ASN A 342 -0.28 -29.97 -29.08
N GLY A 343 0.40 -29.44 -30.10
CA GLY A 343 -0.06 -28.30 -30.90
C GLY A 343 0.20 -26.92 -30.27
N ASN A 344 0.74 -26.84 -29.07
CA ASN A 344 1.13 -25.58 -28.44
C ASN A 344 2.61 -25.30 -28.73
N LYS A 345 2.90 -24.00 -28.95
CA LYS A 345 4.29 -23.51 -29.19
C LYS A 345 5.07 -23.30 -27.89
N ILE A 346 4.94 -24.24 -26.93
CA ILE A 346 5.68 -24.15 -25.67
C ILE A 346 7.15 -24.45 -25.94
N GLN A 347 8.02 -23.52 -25.52
CA GLN A 347 9.47 -23.67 -25.60
C GLN A 347 10.00 -23.96 -24.19
N ILE A 348 11.09 -24.69 -24.13
CA ILE A 348 11.67 -25.20 -22.88
C ILE A 348 13.12 -24.75 -22.69
N SER A 349 13.42 -24.26 -21.47
CA SER A 349 14.80 -23.98 -21.06
C SER A 349 15.60 -25.28 -20.84
N PRO A 350 16.84 -25.39 -21.34
CA PRO A 350 17.70 -26.52 -21.05
C PRO A 350 17.86 -26.85 -19.57
N ARG A 351 17.83 -25.85 -18.69
CA ARG A 351 17.95 -26.01 -17.23
C ARG A 351 16.82 -26.84 -16.59
N VAL A 352 15.69 -26.98 -17.25
CA VAL A 352 14.61 -27.85 -16.75
C VAL A 352 15.07 -29.29 -16.60
N PHE A 353 15.99 -29.75 -17.50
CA PHE A 353 16.54 -31.11 -17.42
C PHE A 353 17.50 -31.26 -16.26
N ASP A 354 18.36 -30.27 -16.02
CA ASP A 354 19.36 -30.33 -14.96
C ASP A 354 18.66 -30.51 -13.58
N ILE A 355 17.55 -29.85 -13.37
CA ILE A 355 16.74 -29.97 -12.14
C ILE A 355 16.06 -31.35 -12.07
N ILE A 356 15.46 -31.81 -13.17
CA ILE A 356 14.82 -33.14 -13.23
C ILE A 356 15.81 -34.25 -12.92
N GLU A 357 17.02 -34.15 -13.47
CA GLU A 357 18.08 -35.13 -13.26
C GLU A 357 18.67 -35.06 -11.84
N ALA A 358 18.78 -33.85 -11.25
CA ALA A 358 19.27 -33.65 -9.89
C ALA A 358 18.29 -34.17 -8.82
N ASP A 359 16.97 -33.94 -9.03
CA ASP A 359 15.94 -34.36 -8.09
C ASP A 359 15.65 -35.88 -8.14
N ASN A 360 16.06 -36.59 -9.18
CA ASN A 360 15.71 -37.99 -9.41
C ASN A 360 16.95 -38.86 -9.73
N LYS A 361 17.65 -39.28 -8.68
CA LYS A 361 18.85 -40.15 -8.82
C LYS A 361 18.56 -41.56 -9.41
N ASP A 362 17.29 -42.00 -9.33
CA ASP A 362 16.84 -43.33 -9.78
C ASP A 362 15.83 -43.20 -10.94
N LEU A 363 16.22 -42.54 -12.03
CA LEU A 363 15.35 -42.33 -13.22
C LEU A 363 14.68 -43.59 -13.74
N ASP A 364 15.36 -44.74 -13.68
CA ASP A 364 14.86 -46.03 -14.17
C ASP A 364 13.61 -46.54 -13.39
N LYS A 365 13.41 -46.04 -12.19
CA LYS A 365 12.23 -46.38 -11.37
C LYS A 365 11.00 -45.55 -11.67
N HIS A 366 11.12 -44.52 -12.51
CA HIS A 366 10.05 -43.55 -12.79
C HIS A 366 9.68 -43.48 -14.27
N PRO A 367 8.91 -44.43 -14.82
CA PRO A 367 8.62 -44.51 -16.26
C PRO A 367 7.90 -43.25 -16.80
N ASN A 368 7.09 -42.59 -16.00
CA ASN A 368 6.46 -41.35 -16.41
C ASN A 368 7.44 -40.19 -16.55
N LEU A 369 8.47 -40.14 -15.70
CA LEU A 369 9.52 -39.14 -15.79
C LEU A 369 10.34 -39.29 -17.07
N ILE A 370 10.62 -40.54 -17.48
CA ILE A 370 11.29 -40.84 -18.75
C ILE A 370 10.44 -40.36 -19.93
N LYS A 371 9.11 -40.54 -19.87
CA LYS A 371 8.20 -40.00 -20.90
C LYS A 371 8.25 -38.46 -20.94
N TRP A 372 8.25 -37.78 -19.76
CA TRP A 372 8.39 -36.33 -19.68
C TRP A 372 9.71 -35.84 -20.30
N ILE A 373 10.82 -36.47 -19.96
CA ILE A 373 12.15 -36.12 -20.52
C ILE A 373 12.15 -36.25 -22.04
N LYS A 374 11.60 -37.37 -22.58
CA LYS A 374 11.49 -37.56 -24.03
C LYS A 374 10.62 -36.47 -24.67
N LEU A 375 9.49 -36.15 -24.09
CA LEU A 375 8.61 -35.11 -24.60
C LEU A 375 9.31 -33.75 -24.58
N PHE A 376 9.89 -33.34 -23.47
CA PHE A 376 10.54 -32.05 -23.35
C PHE A 376 11.77 -31.92 -24.29
N LYS A 377 12.53 -32.98 -24.48
CA LYS A 377 13.63 -33.01 -25.46
C LYS A 377 13.15 -32.79 -26.91
N SER A 378 11.88 -33.07 -27.19
CA SER A 378 11.29 -32.85 -28.52
C SER A 378 10.73 -31.43 -28.71
N LEU A 379 10.59 -30.64 -27.63
CA LEU A 379 10.07 -29.28 -27.71
C LEU A 379 11.16 -28.29 -28.20
N PRO A 380 10.73 -27.17 -28.83
CA PRO A 380 11.67 -26.09 -29.19
C PRO A 380 12.36 -25.53 -27.95
N LYS A 381 13.64 -25.18 -28.11
CA LYS A 381 14.39 -24.57 -27.01
C LYS A 381 14.02 -23.11 -26.84
N TYR A 382 13.78 -22.73 -25.59
CA TYR A 382 13.51 -21.35 -25.21
C TYR A 382 14.82 -20.54 -25.28
N LYS A 383 14.78 -19.43 -26.03
CA LYS A 383 15.79 -18.39 -25.98
C LYS A 383 15.31 -17.28 -25.07
N GLU A 384 16.10 -16.98 -24.06
CA GLU A 384 15.80 -15.83 -23.20
C GLU A 384 16.02 -14.54 -24.01
N GLU A 385 14.91 -13.86 -24.33
CA GLU A 385 14.90 -12.58 -25.08
C GLU A 385 15.02 -11.35 -24.15
N TYR A 386 15.46 -11.53 -22.88
CA TYR A 386 15.52 -10.41 -21.96
C TYR A 386 16.80 -9.59 -22.15
N GLU A 387 16.61 -8.27 -22.29
CA GLU A 387 17.66 -7.29 -22.11
C GLU A 387 18.40 -7.56 -20.80
N SER A 388 19.73 -7.58 -20.85
CA SER A 388 20.57 -7.81 -19.69
C SER A 388 20.30 -6.72 -18.65
N ILE A 389 19.79 -7.11 -17.48
CA ILE A 389 19.75 -6.20 -16.35
C ILE A 389 21.17 -5.99 -15.86
N ASN A 390 21.55 -4.74 -15.68
CA ASN A 390 22.83 -4.38 -15.12
C ASN A 390 22.78 -4.55 -13.59
N MET A 391 23.02 -5.78 -13.14
CA MET A 391 23.12 -6.16 -11.73
C MET A 391 24.52 -6.69 -11.48
N LYS A 392 25.28 -6.01 -10.63
CA LYS A 392 26.63 -6.43 -10.26
C LYS A 392 26.55 -7.38 -9.07
N GLU A 393 27.22 -8.52 -9.18
CA GLU A 393 27.39 -9.46 -8.08
C GLU A 393 28.72 -9.14 -7.38
N ASP A 394 28.62 -8.74 -6.12
CA ASP A 394 29.78 -8.62 -5.24
C ASP A 394 29.92 -9.92 -4.46
N LYS A 395 31.13 -10.51 -4.43
CA LYS A 395 31.43 -11.75 -3.69
C LYS A 395 32.49 -11.45 -2.64
N TYR A 396 32.21 -11.82 -1.41
CA TYR A 396 33.10 -11.62 -0.28
C TYR A 396 33.36 -12.93 0.44
N SER A 397 34.61 -13.13 0.87
CA SER A 397 35.01 -14.30 1.66
C SER A 397 34.73 -14.12 3.16
N HIS A 398 34.60 -12.88 3.62
CA HIS A 398 34.31 -12.53 5.01
C HIS A 398 33.27 -11.45 5.08
N TYR A 399 32.40 -11.51 6.07
CA TYR A 399 31.32 -10.54 6.29
C TYR A 399 31.61 -9.69 7.54
N ASN A 400 31.57 -8.37 7.38
CA ASN A 400 31.56 -7.42 8.48
C ASN A 400 30.13 -7.27 9.03
N LEU A 401 30.06 -6.94 10.32
CA LEU A 401 28.78 -6.65 10.98
C LEU A 401 28.08 -5.47 10.29
N PHE A 402 26.84 -5.66 9.84
CA PHE A 402 26.01 -4.58 9.29
C PHE A 402 25.13 -3.98 10.38
N ARG A 403 25.25 -2.68 10.64
CA ARG A 403 24.57 -2.02 11.77
C ARG A 403 23.26 -1.32 11.43
N SER A 404 22.89 -1.24 10.17
CA SER A 404 21.67 -0.59 9.68
C SER A 404 21.44 0.83 10.22
N SER A 405 22.51 1.60 10.45
CA SER A 405 22.43 2.95 10.98
C SER A 405 22.41 3.98 9.86
N PHE A 406 21.50 4.94 9.90
CA PHE A 406 21.50 6.05 8.93
C PHE A 406 22.79 6.87 8.95
N LYS A 407 23.47 6.95 10.09
CA LYS A 407 24.78 7.61 10.18
C LYS A 407 25.84 6.90 9.34
N ASP A 408 25.85 5.57 9.41
CA ASP A 408 26.77 4.74 8.62
C ASP A 408 26.41 4.74 7.15
N VAL A 409 25.12 4.72 6.86
CA VAL A 409 24.57 4.75 5.50
C VAL A 409 24.76 6.12 4.83
N GLY A 410 24.75 7.21 5.60
CA GLY A 410 25.02 8.55 5.07
C GLY A 410 26.33 8.63 4.28
N ILE A 411 27.37 7.91 4.74
CA ILE A 411 28.65 7.81 4.02
C ILE A 411 28.48 7.05 2.69
N PHE A 412 27.69 5.98 2.68
CA PHE A 412 27.43 5.25 1.45
C PHE A 412 26.59 6.07 0.45
N LEU A 413 25.72 6.96 0.94
CA LEU A 413 24.99 7.89 0.07
C LEU A 413 25.93 8.85 -0.67
N ILE A 414 27.02 9.27 -0.05
CA ILE A 414 28.08 10.05 -0.73
C ILE A 414 28.63 9.26 -1.90
N TYR A 415 28.96 7.97 -1.69
CA TYR A 415 29.42 7.12 -2.77
C TYR A 415 28.39 7.03 -3.92
N LEU A 416 27.10 6.92 -3.61
CA LEU A 416 26.06 6.89 -4.63
C LEU A 416 25.98 8.21 -5.42
N ILE A 417 26.04 9.35 -4.75
CA ILE A 417 26.01 10.68 -5.39
C ILE A 417 27.28 10.91 -6.25
N ASP A 418 28.44 10.52 -5.75
CA ASP A 418 29.70 10.64 -6.49
C ASP A 418 29.70 9.73 -7.73
N THR A 419 29.09 8.55 -7.64
CA THR A 419 29.03 7.58 -8.73
C THR A 419 27.93 7.90 -9.74
N TYR A 420 26.76 8.34 -9.27
CA TYR A 420 25.57 8.60 -10.08
C TYR A 420 25.22 10.09 -10.04
N LYS A 421 25.79 10.86 -10.95
CA LYS A 421 25.61 12.33 -11.00
C LYS A 421 24.16 12.77 -11.24
N ASP A 422 23.33 11.89 -11.76
CA ASP A 422 21.89 12.10 -11.96
C ASP A 422 21.06 11.97 -10.65
N LEU A 423 21.68 11.53 -9.54
CA LEU A 423 21.00 11.34 -8.25
C LEU A 423 21.07 12.61 -7.39
N LEU A 424 19.97 12.98 -6.80
CA LEU A 424 19.83 13.94 -5.71
C LEU A 424 19.49 13.22 -4.40
N ILE A 425 20.24 13.50 -3.36
CA ILE A 425 19.82 13.25 -1.97
C ILE A 425 19.58 14.64 -1.35
N PRO A 426 18.34 15.00 -1.00
CA PRO A 426 18.05 16.34 -0.50
C PRO A 426 18.86 16.69 0.74
N ASN A 427 19.72 17.71 0.63
CA ASN A 427 20.41 18.29 1.76
C ASN A 427 19.69 19.60 2.11
N MET A 428 18.81 19.52 3.09
CA MET A 428 17.84 20.59 3.29
C MET A 428 18.29 21.73 4.15
N ASN A 429 19.40 21.62 4.85
CA ASN A 429 19.95 22.76 5.55
C ASN A 429 21.20 22.40 6.37
N SER A 430 22.36 22.86 5.98
CA SER A 430 23.57 22.85 6.82
C SER A 430 23.33 23.49 8.18
N TYR A 431 22.39 24.43 8.30
CA TYR A 431 22.03 25.10 9.55
C TYR A 431 21.33 24.14 10.55
N LEU A 432 20.40 23.31 10.11
CA LEU A 432 19.75 22.30 10.97
C LEU A 432 20.74 21.22 11.43
N LEU A 433 21.57 20.74 10.54
CA LEU A 433 22.64 19.80 10.89
C LEU A 433 23.69 20.43 11.84
N ASN A 434 24.07 21.70 11.63
CA ASN A 434 24.95 22.42 12.52
C ASN A 434 24.36 22.64 13.90
N ASN A 435 23.09 23.01 14.01
CA ASN A 435 22.41 23.18 15.30
C ASN A 435 22.25 21.86 16.07
N LEU A 436 21.98 20.77 15.39
CA LEU A 436 21.92 19.43 15.99
C LEU A 436 23.28 18.91 16.50
N ILE A 437 24.39 19.45 15.95
CA ILE A 437 25.76 19.09 16.36
C ILE A 437 26.27 19.96 17.49
N PHE A 438 25.91 21.26 17.52
CA PHE A 438 26.44 22.26 18.44
C PHE A 438 25.65 22.45 19.72
N GLU A 439 24.40 22.01 19.78
CA GLU A 439 23.75 21.87 21.07
C GLU A 439 24.37 20.66 21.77
N ASP A 440 24.94 20.87 22.96
CA ASP A 440 25.55 19.87 23.86
C ASP A 440 24.56 18.79 24.34
N THR A 441 23.61 18.42 23.47
CA THR A 441 22.47 17.52 23.69
C THR A 441 22.70 16.12 23.13
N PHE A 442 23.95 15.69 23.03
CA PHE A 442 24.28 14.33 22.61
C PHE A 442 23.71 13.21 23.52
N PRO A 443 23.53 13.40 24.83
CA PRO A 443 22.70 12.49 25.63
C PRO A 443 21.21 12.51 25.24
N PHE A 444 20.78 13.61 24.62
CA PHE A 444 19.42 13.78 24.12
C PHE A 444 19.19 13.05 22.77
N LEU A 445 20.25 12.81 22.00
CA LEU A 445 20.15 12.05 20.74
C LEU A 445 19.77 10.57 20.97
N ASP A 446 20.17 9.96 22.06
CA ASP A 446 19.72 8.61 22.42
C ASP A 446 18.22 8.56 22.81
N ASN A 447 17.67 9.69 23.30
CA ASN A 447 16.24 9.88 23.53
C ASN A 447 15.48 10.51 22.34
N LEU A 448 16.17 11.25 21.46
CA LEU A 448 15.63 11.84 20.23
C LEU A 448 15.72 10.92 19.01
N ILE A 449 16.57 9.90 19.05
CA ILE A 449 16.59 8.83 18.02
C ILE A 449 15.21 8.17 17.88
N SER A 450 14.37 8.31 18.89
CA SER A 450 12.98 7.85 18.84
C SER A 450 11.97 8.86 18.24
N LYS A 451 12.32 10.11 17.95
CA LYS A 451 11.26 11.10 17.63
C LYS A 451 11.52 12.08 16.49
N GLU A 452 12.74 12.26 15.96
CA GLU A 452 12.96 13.22 14.85
C GLU A 452 14.01 12.75 13.86
N PRO A 453 13.78 12.95 12.53
CA PRO A 453 14.80 12.67 11.53
C PRO A 453 15.96 13.64 11.71
N VAL A 454 17.11 13.09 12.03
CA VAL A 454 18.35 13.87 12.16
C VAL A 454 18.83 14.36 10.79
N PHE A 455 18.41 13.69 9.72
CA PHE A 455 18.84 13.96 8.35
C PHE A 455 17.69 14.46 7.46
N PRO A 456 17.93 15.50 6.64
CA PRO A 456 16.91 16.05 5.75
C PRO A 456 16.33 15.08 4.73
N TRP A 457 17.03 13.99 4.43
CA TRP A 457 16.60 12.95 3.49
C TRP A 457 15.85 11.79 4.18
N VAL A 458 15.41 11.96 5.42
CA VAL A 458 14.68 10.94 6.18
C VAL A 458 13.33 11.48 6.62
N ILE A 459 12.27 10.77 6.25
CA ILE A 459 10.92 10.96 6.78
C ILE A 459 10.77 10.02 7.97
N SER A 460 10.27 10.51 9.08
CA SER A 460 9.89 9.67 10.23
C SER A 460 8.36 9.49 10.25
N TYR A 461 7.92 8.25 10.39
CA TYR A 461 6.50 7.92 10.45
C TYR A 461 6.22 6.98 11.63
N TYR A 462 5.31 7.38 12.49
CA TYR A 462 4.86 6.63 13.67
C TYR A 462 3.40 6.19 13.52
N SER A 463 2.58 7.08 12.96
CA SER A 463 1.16 6.84 12.71
C SER A 463 0.64 7.87 11.70
N PRO A 464 -0.58 7.72 11.16
CA PRO A 464 -1.18 8.73 10.27
C PRO A 464 -1.30 10.12 10.88
N ASN A 465 -1.34 10.21 12.21
CA ASN A 465 -1.43 11.48 12.95
C ASN A 465 -0.08 11.92 13.55
N GLU A 466 0.97 11.12 13.40
CA GLU A 466 2.29 11.41 13.97
C GLU A 466 3.38 11.01 12.97
N TYR A 467 3.78 11.96 12.15
CA TYR A 467 4.85 11.81 11.18
C TYR A 467 5.63 13.14 11.03
N HIS A 468 6.81 13.06 10.50
CA HIS A 468 7.63 14.23 10.24
C HIS A 468 8.19 14.19 8.82
N ILE A 469 7.76 15.16 8.01
CA ILE A 469 8.27 15.45 6.67
C ILE A 469 8.81 16.87 6.69
N HIS A 470 10.00 17.07 6.15
CA HIS A 470 10.60 18.43 6.14
C HIS A 470 9.74 19.40 5.32
N PRO A 471 9.35 20.59 5.88
CA PRO A 471 8.37 21.49 5.25
C PRO A 471 8.75 21.96 3.84
N TYR A 472 10.03 22.01 3.52
CA TYR A 472 10.54 22.46 2.22
C TYR A 472 10.89 21.31 1.26
N LEU A 473 10.62 20.03 1.61
CA LEU A 473 11.00 18.90 0.78
C LEU A 473 10.46 19.02 -0.64
N ASN A 474 9.16 19.27 -0.79
CA ASN A 474 8.52 19.42 -2.09
C ASN A 474 9.09 20.61 -2.89
N ASN A 475 9.45 21.71 -2.22
CA ASN A 475 10.05 22.88 -2.88
C ASN A 475 11.44 22.57 -3.45
N ILE A 476 12.26 21.82 -2.67
CA ILE A 476 13.60 21.39 -3.10
C ILE A 476 13.49 20.43 -4.26
N ILE A 477 12.65 19.40 -4.16
CA ILE A 477 12.40 18.42 -5.23
C ILE A 477 11.94 19.13 -6.51
N ASN A 478 10.99 20.07 -6.40
CA ASN A 478 10.51 20.86 -7.52
C ASN A 478 11.57 21.76 -8.14
N GLY A 479 12.46 22.34 -7.32
CA GLY A 479 13.58 23.13 -7.79
C GLY A 479 14.45 22.30 -8.74
N PHE A 480 14.97 21.19 -8.28
CA PHE A 480 15.83 20.30 -9.08
C PHE A 480 15.11 19.67 -10.29
N ARG A 481 13.82 19.33 -10.16
CA ARG A 481 13.02 18.85 -11.28
C ARG A 481 12.93 19.90 -12.41
N ARG A 482 12.72 21.17 -12.07
CA ARG A 482 12.62 22.27 -13.05
C ARG A 482 13.96 22.62 -13.69
N ASP A 483 15.00 22.53 -12.90
CA ASP A 483 16.38 22.73 -13.36
C ASP A 483 16.84 21.63 -14.34
N GLY A 484 16.30 20.42 -14.21
CA GLY A 484 16.61 19.31 -15.10
C GLY A 484 18.02 18.73 -14.95
N THR A 485 18.78 19.18 -13.96
CA THR A 485 20.15 18.73 -13.68
C THR A 485 20.20 17.32 -13.10
N LYS A 486 19.12 16.91 -12.42
CA LYS A 486 18.99 15.58 -11.80
C LYS A 486 17.82 14.81 -12.41
N LYS A 487 18.00 13.51 -12.56
CA LYS A 487 16.94 12.61 -13.06
C LYS A 487 16.23 11.86 -11.95
N PHE A 488 16.89 11.66 -10.83
CA PHE A 488 16.39 10.94 -9.66
C PHE A 488 16.63 11.72 -8.38
N ALA A 489 15.71 11.55 -7.42
CA ALA A 489 15.98 11.89 -6.04
C ALA A 489 15.59 10.73 -5.13
N ALA A 490 16.22 10.61 -3.95
CA ALA A 490 15.91 9.56 -3.00
C ALA A 490 15.74 10.15 -1.60
N VAL A 491 14.67 9.68 -0.91
CA VAL A 491 14.35 10.02 0.47
C VAL A 491 14.01 8.75 1.22
N PHE A 492 14.59 8.53 2.39
CA PHE A 492 14.29 7.36 3.20
C PHE A 492 13.08 7.61 4.10
N ILE A 493 12.36 6.54 4.42
CA ILE A 493 11.29 6.55 5.40
C ILE A 493 11.71 5.64 6.53
N SER A 494 11.81 6.21 7.73
CA SER A 494 11.98 5.45 8.97
C SER A 494 10.62 5.22 9.59
N LEU A 495 10.24 3.98 9.68
CA LEU A 495 8.96 3.52 10.18
C LEU A 495 9.14 2.98 11.60
N PHE A 496 8.38 3.51 12.53
CA PHE A 496 8.50 3.15 13.94
C PHE A 496 7.17 2.61 14.47
N ASN A 497 7.27 1.59 15.30
CA ASN A 497 6.21 1.23 16.22
C ASN A 497 6.82 0.94 17.61
N GLU A 498 6.01 0.53 18.59
CA GLU A 498 6.46 0.31 19.96
C GLU A 498 7.58 -0.74 20.10
N THR A 499 7.74 -1.65 19.15
CA THR A 499 8.59 -2.84 19.28
C THR A 499 9.71 -2.94 18.26
N PHE A 500 9.63 -2.24 17.13
CA PHE A 500 10.64 -2.30 16.06
C PHE A 500 10.72 -1.02 15.25
N SER A 501 11.81 -0.88 14.51
CA SER A 501 11.99 0.11 13.45
C SER A 501 12.20 -0.58 12.11
N HIS A 502 11.67 0.01 11.04
CA HIS A 502 11.80 -0.48 9.68
C HIS A 502 12.10 0.66 8.72
N VAL A 503 12.66 0.37 7.56
CA VAL A 503 13.09 1.38 6.59
C VAL A 503 12.52 1.06 5.22
N ASN A 504 11.94 2.10 4.61
CA ASN A 504 11.57 2.14 3.20
C ASN A 504 12.37 3.23 2.48
N ILE A 505 12.30 3.27 1.16
CA ILE A 505 12.86 4.35 0.36
C ILE A 505 11.85 4.86 -0.66
N LEU A 506 11.78 6.19 -0.79
CA LEU A 506 11.09 6.89 -1.87
C LEU A 506 12.10 7.21 -2.95
N ILE A 507 11.80 6.85 -4.19
CA ILE A 507 12.59 7.20 -5.35
C ILE A 507 11.73 8.09 -6.25
N TYR A 508 12.17 9.32 -6.44
CA TYR A 508 11.59 10.26 -7.39
C TYR A 508 12.24 10.04 -8.74
N ASP A 509 11.45 9.68 -9.73
CA ASP A 509 11.88 9.55 -11.12
C ASP A 509 11.32 10.73 -11.93
N PHE A 510 12.14 11.73 -12.16
CA PHE A 510 11.72 12.96 -12.84
C PHE A 510 11.48 12.77 -14.33
N LYS A 511 12.04 11.72 -14.95
CA LYS A 511 11.76 11.37 -16.34
C LYS A 511 10.36 10.81 -16.50
N ASN A 512 9.97 9.89 -15.62
CA ASN A 512 8.68 9.23 -15.66
C ASN A 512 7.61 9.98 -14.85
N MET A 513 7.99 11.08 -14.19
CA MET A 513 7.11 11.91 -13.34
C MET A 513 6.44 11.09 -12.23
N THR A 514 7.21 10.24 -11.54
CA THR A 514 6.70 9.36 -10.48
C THR A 514 7.49 9.49 -9.19
N ILE A 515 6.82 9.16 -8.08
CA ILE A 515 7.41 8.89 -6.76
C ILE A 515 7.07 7.44 -6.43
N GLU A 516 8.04 6.57 -6.27
CA GLU A 516 7.81 5.17 -5.94
C GLU A 516 8.26 4.85 -4.52
N ARG A 517 7.41 4.17 -3.72
CA ARG A 517 7.79 3.70 -2.39
C ARG A 517 8.22 2.25 -2.46
N PHE A 518 9.51 2.00 -2.30
CA PHE A 518 10.05 0.65 -2.23
C PHE A 518 10.03 0.14 -0.79
N GLU A 519 9.30 -0.94 -0.57
CA GLU A 519 9.22 -1.69 0.68
C GLU A 519 9.97 -3.02 0.52
N PRO A 520 11.07 -3.26 1.24
CA PRO A 520 11.82 -4.51 1.14
C PRO A 520 11.02 -5.79 1.37
N TYR A 521 10.01 -5.74 2.25
CA TYR A 521 9.11 -6.87 2.49
C TYR A 521 8.08 -7.09 1.38
N GLY A 522 7.92 -6.12 0.46
CA GLY A 522 6.98 -6.19 -0.65
C GLY A 522 5.67 -5.43 -0.39
N ASN A 523 4.60 -5.84 -1.06
CA ASN A 523 3.30 -5.22 -0.86
C ASN A 523 2.63 -5.73 0.41
N THR A 524 3.16 -5.36 1.56
CA THR A 524 2.67 -5.77 2.88
C THR A 524 2.24 -4.57 3.71
N ASN A 525 1.22 -4.77 4.57
CA ASN A 525 0.79 -3.78 5.57
C ASN A 525 1.66 -3.89 6.82
N PHE A 526 2.94 -3.58 6.69
CA PHE A 526 3.88 -3.82 7.77
C PHE A 526 3.63 -2.95 9.00
N ILE A 527 3.13 -1.73 8.82
CA ILE A 527 2.85 -0.79 9.92
C ILE A 527 1.38 -0.40 9.98
N ASP A 528 0.85 0.25 8.94
CA ASP A 528 -0.57 0.54 8.81
C ASP A 528 -0.98 0.74 7.33
N ASN A 529 -2.30 0.73 7.10
CA ASN A 529 -2.86 0.85 5.75
C ASN A 529 -2.91 2.30 5.24
N LEU A 530 -2.64 3.29 6.09
CA LEU A 530 -2.79 4.71 5.78
C LEU A 530 -1.46 5.37 5.40
N LEU A 531 -0.32 4.67 5.56
CA LEU A 531 1.00 5.21 5.23
C LEU A 531 1.05 5.75 3.79
N ASP A 532 0.59 4.98 2.81
CA ASP A 532 0.61 5.41 1.42
C ASP A 532 -0.33 6.58 1.14
N GLU A 533 -1.45 6.71 1.87
CA GLU A 533 -2.36 7.86 1.75
C GLU A 533 -1.71 9.14 2.25
N VAL A 534 -1.10 9.07 3.43
CA VAL A 534 -0.37 10.22 4.00
C VAL A 534 0.77 10.65 3.09
N LEU A 535 1.59 9.71 2.62
CA LEU A 535 2.71 10.01 1.75
C LEU A 535 2.26 10.55 0.39
N GLU A 536 1.21 10.00 -0.19
CA GLU A 536 0.67 10.48 -1.46
C GLU A 536 0.16 11.92 -1.32
N GLU A 537 -0.63 12.22 -0.28
CA GLU A 537 -1.14 13.57 -0.02
C GLU A 537 -0.02 14.58 0.17
N GLU A 538 0.94 14.27 1.04
CA GLU A 538 2.02 15.19 1.40
C GLU A 538 3.04 15.40 0.27
N LEU A 539 3.39 14.35 -0.47
CA LEU A 539 4.50 14.40 -1.42
C LEU A 539 4.07 14.76 -2.85
N THR A 540 2.81 14.57 -3.21
CA THR A 540 2.34 14.95 -4.54
C THR A 540 1.86 16.40 -4.62
N TRP A 541 1.59 17.00 -3.47
CA TRP A 541 1.12 18.37 -3.39
C TRP A 541 2.09 19.33 -4.09
N ASN A 542 1.60 20.07 -5.08
CA ASN A 542 2.37 21.02 -5.92
C ASN A 542 3.55 20.42 -6.73
N THR A 543 3.73 19.10 -6.76
CA THR A 543 4.84 18.50 -7.49
C THR A 543 4.48 18.09 -8.91
N GLY A 544 3.23 17.72 -9.17
CA GLY A 544 2.78 17.14 -10.42
C GLY A 544 3.34 15.74 -10.68
N LEU A 545 3.87 15.08 -9.66
CA LEU A 545 4.37 13.72 -9.71
C LEU A 545 3.25 12.75 -9.33
N LYS A 546 3.22 11.59 -9.96
CA LYS A 546 2.31 10.49 -9.61
C LYS A 546 2.97 9.62 -8.54
N TYR A 547 2.26 9.38 -7.44
CA TYR A 547 2.71 8.44 -6.42
C TYR A 547 2.43 7.00 -6.88
N LEU A 548 3.42 6.12 -6.74
CA LEU A 548 3.32 4.70 -6.96
C LEU A 548 3.42 3.98 -5.62
N ARG A 549 2.32 3.36 -5.23
CA ARG A 549 2.25 2.55 -4.01
C ARG A 549 3.04 1.26 -4.20
N THR A 550 3.39 0.61 -3.11
CA THR A 550 4.09 -0.70 -3.16
C THR A 550 3.36 -1.71 -4.04
N GLY A 551 2.02 -1.76 -3.97
CA GLY A 551 1.20 -2.67 -4.77
C GLY A 551 1.20 -2.41 -6.28
N ASP A 552 1.67 -1.24 -6.73
CA ASP A 552 1.71 -0.92 -8.15
C ASP A 552 2.88 -1.63 -8.87
N PHE A 553 3.95 -1.99 -8.15
CA PHE A 553 5.13 -2.56 -8.78
C PHE A 553 5.84 -3.67 -7.99
N LEU A 554 5.60 -3.81 -6.68
CA LEU A 554 6.17 -4.88 -5.87
C LEU A 554 5.21 -6.06 -5.76
N PRO A 555 5.71 -7.30 -5.82
CA PRO A 555 4.91 -8.48 -5.46
C PRO A 555 4.56 -8.45 -3.97
N TRP A 556 3.60 -9.27 -3.57
CA TRP A 556 3.23 -9.37 -2.14
C TRP A 556 4.44 -9.68 -1.26
N ALA A 557 5.27 -10.63 -1.66
CA ALA A 557 6.55 -10.86 -1.00
C ALA A 557 7.67 -10.15 -1.75
N GLY A 558 8.24 -9.15 -1.11
CA GLY A 558 9.44 -8.48 -1.58
C GLY A 558 10.71 -9.28 -1.33
N PHE A 559 11.84 -8.66 -1.65
CA PHE A 559 13.16 -9.29 -1.59
C PHE A 559 13.50 -9.79 -0.19
N GLN A 560 13.16 -9.04 0.86
CA GLN A 560 13.44 -9.40 2.24
C GLN A 560 12.54 -10.55 2.72
N THR A 561 11.28 -10.61 2.29
CA THR A 561 10.39 -11.73 2.58
C THR A 561 10.88 -13.02 1.91
N ILE A 562 11.32 -12.93 0.65
CA ILE A 562 11.86 -14.08 -0.09
C ILE A 562 13.19 -14.54 0.51
N SER A 563 13.99 -13.63 1.06
CA SER A 563 15.30 -13.96 1.63
C SER A 563 15.20 -14.84 2.88
N ASP A 564 14.04 -14.83 3.55
CA ASP A 564 13.78 -15.62 4.77
C ASP A 564 14.81 -15.38 5.88
N GLU A 565 15.27 -14.14 5.99
CA GLU A 565 16.31 -13.75 6.96
C GLU A 565 15.89 -14.02 8.40
N ASN A 566 14.60 -13.95 8.68
CA ASN A 566 14.04 -14.12 10.02
C ASN A 566 13.98 -15.59 10.48
N ASN A 567 13.94 -16.55 9.54
CA ASN A 567 13.82 -17.98 9.85
C ASN A 567 15.17 -18.68 10.01
N LEU A 568 16.23 -18.00 9.62
CA LEU A 568 17.56 -18.59 9.64
C LEU A 568 18.11 -18.64 11.06
N GLY A 569 17.56 -19.12 12.08
CA GLY A 569 18.21 -19.43 13.38
C GLY A 569 19.73 -19.14 13.52
N ASN A 570 20.29 -18.53 12.53
CA ASN A 570 21.64 -18.07 12.28
C ASN A 570 21.81 -16.57 12.54
N ILE A 571 21.21 -16.04 13.61
CA ILE A 571 21.70 -14.81 14.23
C ILE A 571 23.12 -15.06 14.81
N LYS A 572 23.90 -15.89 14.15
CA LYS A 572 25.30 -16.11 14.51
C LYS A 572 26.22 -14.98 14.08
N SER A 573 25.73 -14.04 13.27
CA SER A 573 26.56 -12.93 12.78
C SER A 573 26.43 -11.64 13.60
N GLY A 574 25.49 -11.57 14.57
CA GLY A 574 25.32 -10.39 15.41
C GLY A 574 24.78 -9.14 14.70
N ASP A 575 24.15 -9.30 13.54
CA ASP A 575 23.47 -8.22 12.84
C ASP A 575 22.23 -7.81 13.67
N ILE A 576 22.27 -6.62 14.26
CA ILE A 576 21.27 -6.17 15.26
C ILE A 576 20.00 -5.63 14.60
N GLY A 577 20.04 -5.24 13.32
CA GLY A 577 19.00 -4.42 12.72
C GLY A 577 18.38 -4.91 11.42
N GLY A 578 18.50 -6.17 11.02
CA GLY A 578 17.95 -6.63 9.75
C GLY A 578 18.59 -5.94 8.51
N PHE A 579 18.16 -6.34 7.31
CA PHE A 579 18.74 -5.82 6.06
C PHE A 579 17.81 -4.89 5.27
N CYS A 580 16.71 -4.39 5.87
CA CYS A 580 15.77 -3.49 5.17
C CYS A 580 16.47 -2.29 4.55
N LEU A 581 17.36 -1.63 5.29
CA LEU A 581 18.14 -0.49 4.78
C LEU A 581 19.11 -0.90 3.66
N ALA A 582 19.74 -2.07 3.77
CA ALA A 582 20.60 -2.58 2.69
C ALA A 582 19.81 -2.88 1.42
N TRP A 583 18.61 -3.45 1.53
CA TRP A 583 17.71 -3.67 0.40
C TRP A 583 17.25 -2.36 -0.24
N CYS A 584 16.95 -1.33 0.54
CA CYS A 584 16.61 0.01 0.03
C CYS A 584 17.74 0.61 -0.80
N LEU A 585 18.97 0.57 -0.28
CA LEU A 585 20.15 1.08 -0.98
C LEU A 585 20.48 0.27 -2.24
N TRP A 586 20.37 -1.05 -2.15
CA TRP A 586 20.59 -1.93 -3.28
C TRP A 586 19.57 -1.67 -4.40
N TYR A 587 18.30 -1.49 -4.05
CA TYR A 587 17.27 -1.19 -5.03
C TYR A 587 17.50 0.18 -5.68
N LEU A 588 17.83 1.20 -4.89
CA LEU A 588 18.19 2.51 -5.41
C LEU A 588 19.36 2.42 -6.41
N GLU A 589 20.47 1.79 -6.02
CA GLU A 589 21.62 1.64 -6.92
C GLU A 589 21.25 0.87 -8.19
N THR A 590 20.42 -0.16 -8.06
CA THR A 590 19.97 -0.95 -9.19
C THR A 590 19.06 -0.16 -10.13
N LYS A 591 18.15 0.65 -9.59
CA LYS A 591 17.30 1.56 -10.38
C LYS A 591 18.16 2.56 -11.16
N LEU A 592 19.15 3.17 -10.51
CA LEU A 592 20.10 4.10 -11.14
C LEU A 592 20.91 3.45 -12.28
N LYS A 593 21.24 2.17 -12.17
CA LYS A 593 21.91 1.39 -13.23
C LYS A 593 20.99 1.04 -14.40
N ASN A 594 19.67 1.07 -14.18
CA ASN A 594 18.65 0.67 -15.15
C ASN A 594 17.58 1.78 -15.32
N PRO A 595 17.96 3.02 -15.67
CA PRO A 595 17.08 4.21 -15.61
C PRO A 595 15.95 4.18 -16.65
N ASN A 596 15.98 3.27 -17.60
CA ASN A 596 14.99 3.17 -18.70
C ASN A 596 14.02 2.01 -18.50
N ILE A 597 14.16 1.24 -17.42
CA ILE A 597 13.27 0.11 -17.14
C ILE A 597 12.24 0.55 -16.09
N ASP A 598 10.98 0.34 -16.39
CA ASP A 598 9.90 0.62 -15.41
C ASP A 598 10.06 -0.27 -14.17
N SER A 599 9.59 0.22 -13.03
CA SER A 599 9.85 -0.39 -11.73
C SER A 599 9.30 -1.80 -11.60
N LYS A 600 8.13 -2.07 -12.17
CA LYS A 600 7.54 -3.40 -12.13
C LYS A 600 8.34 -4.42 -12.93
N THR A 601 8.69 -4.09 -14.16
CA THR A 601 9.57 -4.91 -14.99
C THR A 601 10.92 -5.12 -14.33
N LEU A 602 11.50 -4.06 -13.74
CA LEU A 602 12.77 -4.15 -13.04
C LEU A 602 12.70 -5.13 -11.88
N VAL A 603 11.73 -4.98 -10.98
CA VAL A 603 11.53 -5.87 -9.81
C VAL A 603 11.37 -7.32 -10.23
N THR A 604 10.48 -7.58 -11.21
CA THR A 604 10.24 -8.93 -11.73
C THR A 604 11.54 -9.57 -12.25
N LYS A 605 12.28 -8.84 -13.07
CA LYS A 605 13.56 -9.30 -13.63
C LYS A 605 14.62 -9.53 -12.54
N LEU A 606 14.68 -8.68 -11.51
CA LEU A 606 15.62 -8.80 -10.40
C LEU A 606 15.36 -10.06 -9.57
N ILE A 607 14.10 -10.29 -9.18
CA ILE A 607 13.75 -11.51 -8.44
C ILE A 607 14.12 -12.74 -9.25
N HIS A 608 13.75 -12.76 -10.54
CA HIS A 608 14.11 -13.87 -11.43
C HIS A 608 15.64 -14.06 -11.56
N LYS A 609 16.39 -12.96 -11.68
CA LYS A 609 17.83 -13.02 -11.77
C LYS A 609 18.48 -13.56 -10.50
N ILE A 610 18.06 -13.08 -9.32
CA ILE A 610 18.58 -13.56 -8.03
C ILE A 610 18.22 -15.05 -7.82
N THR A 611 16.99 -15.46 -8.17
CA THR A 611 16.61 -16.88 -8.06
C THR A 611 17.42 -17.80 -8.97
N LYS A 612 17.96 -17.28 -10.09
CA LYS A 612 18.86 -18.02 -10.96
C LYS A 612 20.31 -18.11 -10.47
N LEU A 613 20.71 -17.20 -9.55
CA LEU A 613 22.04 -17.28 -8.96
C LEU A 613 22.15 -18.53 -8.08
N ASP A 614 23.36 -19.06 -7.98
CA ASP A 614 23.62 -20.21 -7.12
C ASP A 614 23.85 -19.82 -5.64
N ILE A 615 23.23 -18.71 -5.22
CA ILE A 615 23.27 -18.18 -3.86
C ILE A 615 21.86 -17.89 -3.36
N LYS A 616 21.70 -17.85 -2.04
CA LYS A 616 20.44 -17.47 -1.40
C LYS A 616 20.24 -15.94 -1.43
N PHE A 617 19.01 -15.47 -1.36
CA PHE A 617 18.71 -14.04 -1.24
C PHE A 617 19.38 -13.41 -0.02
N SER A 618 19.38 -14.10 1.11
CA SER A 618 20.06 -13.65 2.33
C SER A 618 21.58 -13.52 2.14
N GLU A 619 22.21 -14.40 1.41
CA GLU A 619 23.63 -14.31 1.08
C GLU A 619 23.89 -13.16 0.10
N TYR A 620 23.01 -12.96 -0.88
CA TYR A 620 23.09 -11.88 -1.84
C TYR A 620 23.08 -10.50 -1.16
N ILE A 621 22.13 -10.26 -0.28
CA ILE A 621 22.05 -8.96 0.44
C ILE A 621 23.20 -8.78 1.43
N ARG A 622 23.70 -9.84 2.03
CA ARG A 622 24.88 -9.81 2.88
C ARG A 622 26.14 -9.34 2.13
N ASN A 623 26.32 -9.81 0.92
CA ASN A 623 27.40 -9.33 0.06
C ASN A 623 27.26 -7.83 -0.21
N TYR A 624 26.04 -7.36 -0.47
CA TYR A 624 25.81 -5.93 -0.66
C TYR A 624 26.01 -5.10 0.61
N ALA A 625 25.55 -5.58 1.75
CA ALA A 625 25.79 -4.94 3.05
C ALA A 625 27.30 -4.84 3.36
N ASN A 626 28.08 -5.83 2.95
CA ASN A 626 29.53 -5.78 3.08
C ASN A 626 30.16 -4.67 2.23
N LYS A 627 29.66 -4.46 1.01
CA LYS A 627 30.06 -3.32 0.15
C LYS A 627 29.77 -1.97 0.83
N ILE A 628 28.59 -1.84 1.49
CA ILE A 628 28.26 -0.61 2.25
C ILE A 628 29.32 -0.38 3.34
N ASN A 629 29.67 -1.42 4.10
CA ASN A 629 30.68 -1.35 5.15
C ASN A 629 32.08 -1.02 4.61
N GLU A 630 32.48 -1.57 3.49
CA GLU A 630 33.79 -1.24 2.87
C GLU A 630 33.88 0.23 2.46
N LYS A 631 32.81 0.75 1.84
CA LYS A 631 32.78 2.18 1.49
C LYS A 631 32.81 3.07 2.71
N ARG A 632 32.08 2.69 3.76
CA ARG A 632 32.14 3.37 5.04
C ARG A 632 33.56 3.41 5.61
N ILE A 633 34.26 2.29 5.64
CA ILE A 633 35.62 2.19 6.15
C ILE A 633 36.54 3.08 5.31
N GLN A 634 36.46 3.00 3.98
CA GLN A 634 37.28 3.82 3.08
C GLN A 634 37.16 5.31 3.39
N TYR A 635 35.92 5.83 3.47
CA TYR A 635 35.71 7.26 3.73
C TYR A 635 36.09 7.69 5.14
N LEU A 636 35.95 6.83 6.14
CA LEU A 636 36.38 7.10 7.50
C LEU A 636 37.90 7.15 7.59
N GLU A 637 38.60 6.30 6.83
CA GLU A 637 40.07 6.37 6.71
C GLU A 637 40.54 7.66 6.02
N GLU A 638 39.82 8.12 4.99
CA GLU A 638 40.07 9.43 4.34
C GLU A 638 39.92 10.60 5.32
N LEU A 639 39.06 10.45 6.35
CA LEU A 639 38.93 11.40 7.45
C LEU A 639 40.04 11.33 8.50
N GLY A 640 40.99 10.39 8.33
CA GLY A 640 42.07 10.17 9.30
C GLY A 640 41.62 9.46 10.58
N ILE A 641 40.50 8.71 10.51
CA ILE A 641 40.00 7.92 11.65
C ILE A 641 40.62 6.53 11.58
N ASP A 642 41.33 6.12 12.62
CA ASP A 642 41.94 4.77 12.71
C ASP A 642 40.86 3.69 12.65
N LYS A 643 41.14 2.63 11.86
CA LYS A 643 40.27 1.44 11.75
C LYS A 643 39.84 0.86 13.09
N LYS A 644 40.72 0.90 14.11
CA LYS A 644 40.41 0.45 15.46
C LYS A 644 39.33 1.28 16.16
N ILE A 645 39.23 2.58 15.80
CA ILE A 645 38.28 3.55 16.37
C ILE A 645 36.94 3.47 15.60
N ILE A 646 36.96 3.06 14.32
CA ILE A 646 35.75 2.91 13.49
C ILE A 646 34.75 1.91 14.08
N SER A 647 35.25 0.95 14.87
CA SER A 647 34.41 0.00 15.61
C SER A 647 33.75 0.60 16.86
N ASP A 648 34.24 1.76 17.36
CA ASP A 648 33.67 2.42 18.54
C ASP A 648 32.66 3.49 18.13
N ILE A 649 31.40 3.29 18.49
CA ILE A 649 30.24 4.05 18.04
C ILE A 649 30.28 5.50 18.51
N ASN A 650 30.90 5.79 19.65
CA ASN A 650 30.75 7.07 20.36
C ASN A 650 31.70 8.19 19.87
N VAL A 651 32.87 7.87 19.37
CA VAL A 651 33.90 8.89 19.03
C VAL A 651 33.72 9.47 17.64
N SER A 652 33.03 8.79 16.75
CA SER A 652 32.98 9.13 15.34
C SER A 652 31.83 10.08 14.95
N ASN A 653 30.81 10.26 15.80
CA ASN A 653 29.56 10.90 15.41
C ASN A 653 29.72 12.36 14.97
N ILE A 654 30.44 13.19 15.72
CA ILE A 654 30.65 14.61 15.39
C ILE A 654 31.48 14.74 14.11
N LYS A 655 32.58 13.97 14.00
CA LYS A 655 33.45 14.00 12.82
C LYS A 655 32.71 13.51 11.57
N ILE A 656 31.92 12.44 11.69
CA ILE A 656 31.10 11.91 10.60
C ILE A 656 30.04 12.95 10.19
N ALA A 657 29.34 13.56 11.13
CA ALA A 657 28.33 14.56 10.84
C ALA A 657 28.96 15.80 10.14
N ASN A 658 30.08 16.29 10.62
CA ASN A 658 30.81 17.41 10.00
C ASN A 658 31.27 17.06 8.58
N TYR A 659 31.78 15.86 8.37
CA TYR A 659 32.15 15.38 7.05
C TYR A 659 30.97 15.31 6.10
N LEU A 660 29.83 14.72 6.56
CA LEU A 660 28.61 14.63 5.77
C LEU A 660 28.12 16.03 5.34
N ILE A 661 28.11 17.00 6.27
CA ILE A 661 27.74 18.38 5.98
C ILE A 661 28.67 19.00 4.93
N GLN A 662 29.97 18.91 5.11
CA GLN A 662 30.95 19.50 4.18
C GLN A 662 30.85 18.86 2.80
N LYS A 663 30.70 17.52 2.75
CA LYS A 663 30.64 16.80 1.50
C LYS A 663 29.33 17.04 0.77
N PHE A 664 28.18 17.02 1.44
CA PHE A 664 26.91 17.38 0.82
C PHE A 664 26.90 18.82 0.29
N ASN A 665 27.41 19.77 1.04
CA ASN A 665 27.55 21.16 0.59
C ASN A 665 28.43 21.27 -0.66
N SER A 666 29.54 20.52 -0.72
CA SER A 666 30.41 20.50 -1.89
C SER A 666 29.80 19.86 -3.13
N LEU A 667 28.83 18.94 -2.95
CA LEU A 667 28.12 18.26 -4.03
C LEU A 667 26.94 19.10 -4.58
N GLU A 668 26.41 20.04 -3.79
CA GLU A 668 25.40 20.99 -4.25
C GLU A 668 25.97 22.12 -5.10
N THR A 669 27.26 22.44 -4.90
CA THR A 669 27.96 23.53 -5.64
C THR A 669 28.58 23.07 -6.96
N ASN A 670 28.62 21.81 -7.25
CA ASN A 670 29.11 21.20 -8.50
C ASN A 670 27.97 20.51 -9.26
#